data_bc1e6193e04171dff45f7d8b0832271d
#
_entry.id   bc1e6193e04171dff45f7d8b0832271d
#
_cell.length_a   1.000
_cell.length_b   1.000
_cell.length_c   1.000
_cell.angle_alpha   90.00
_cell.angle_beta   90.00
_cell.angle_gamma   90.00
#
_symmetry.space_group_name_H-M   'P 1'
#
loop_
_entity.id
_entity.type
_entity.pdbx_description
1 polymer ?
#
loop_
_entity_poly.entity_id
_entity_poly.type
_entity_poly.pdbx_seq_one_letter_code
_entity_poly.pdbx_strand_id
1 'polypeptide(L)'
;MFSIFYASFQQDAKLFLFFPILCALFRAVFIKVYCPYPSLRGRWPVVFHCFRYGFWWGMDFNAYVFLIPFVLISLPGAFIPAYAALGDTLRLAGGLVYSLVLYLAFAGKMIFYSHFHDIYNQIVKLGGHAEKHNLADIFFHQNHGALILLGILPFELACAAGIRFFLSLSSLPYPEIAGAVPRYAFNTAVFLGCIAAFYWFRYGGTFWHDNKPEWDTIPSLVKKDIFFAKATVDDLPALEQVMKHDLNEAYSHTDAEDLAAIAPLKTDPRPLEDLPNPAYAFRRTAKGARITKPKHIFLFVGETYLEQFFDPQFACLNLVSGGKQFRNDPHTAAVTSALSAGIISRPSIVSLMSGIFDAGLELNEKESFWQNRLPTALPRQLAKLGYHSTYWYGGNVTYGNFNQFAPACGFDEVRTATDFCGPDAPRTWVGVYDNVFLEKAAAMILQDNDARGPYQFHFLYTTSYHGPFKIPLARYGYDPEKVMPDAPEDIRKDRTRQKNLGTFWFSDQALGKFLRTMKEAYPDSLFIVTGDHAYDMSAVLSHTSLLPRECNLRERHSPVLFFNHPEIDQSILAGNTIGGHMNIAPTVFELIAPEGFEYYSLNPSLLEPIDHVVSPYHWLTREAYGTYDDDFYQPLGEGYGPEALKEGPQPFTGERAGYMDLTGYLVRHPELLRAEEAH
;
A
#
# COMPACT_ATOMS: atom_id res chain seq x y z
N MET A 1 31.93 42.55 16.39
CA MET A 1 31.40 41.21 16.65
C MET A 1 29.90 41.11 16.35
N PHE A 2 28.99 41.75 17.11
CA PHE A 2 27.57 41.59 16.89
C PHE A 2 27.06 42.18 15.55
N SER A 3 27.66 43.28 15.06
CA SER A 3 27.36 43.84 13.73
C SER A 3 27.65 42.86 12.58
N ILE A 4 28.71 42.04 12.71
CA ILE A 4 29.03 40.98 11.75
C ILE A 4 27.97 39.88 11.83
N PHE A 5 27.63 39.47 13.05
CA PHE A 5 26.53 38.51 13.25
C PHE A 5 25.21 39.04 12.66
N TYR A 6 24.87 40.32 12.93
CA TYR A 6 23.64 40.95 12.47
C TYR A 6 23.53 40.96 10.93
N ALA A 7 24.63 41.20 10.23
CA ALA A 7 24.68 41.12 8.78
C ALA A 7 24.56 39.65 8.29
N SER A 8 25.24 38.73 8.99
CA SER A 8 25.34 37.32 8.60
C SER A 8 24.04 36.59 8.75
N PHE A 9 23.28 36.69 9.88
CA PHE A 9 22.04 35.99 10.03
C PHE A 9 20.96 36.41 9.02
N GLN A 10 21.03 37.65 8.52
CA GLN A 10 20.16 38.12 7.44
C GLN A 10 20.44 37.38 6.15
N GLN A 11 21.68 36.96 5.90
CA GLN A 11 21.99 36.09 4.76
C GLN A 11 21.38 34.68 4.94
N ASP A 12 21.38 34.15 6.19
CA ASP A 12 20.71 32.89 6.51
C ASP A 12 19.19 32.97 6.25
N ALA A 13 18.59 34.10 6.67
CA ALA A 13 17.17 34.36 6.43
C ALA A 13 16.84 34.49 4.93
N LYS A 14 17.68 35.12 4.13
CA LYS A 14 17.54 35.24 2.68
C LYS A 14 17.65 33.87 1.99
N LEU A 15 18.64 33.05 2.41
CA LEU A 15 18.77 31.68 1.92
C LEU A 15 17.51 30.85 2.24
N PHE A 16 17.02 30.96 3.46
CA PHE A 16 15.79 30.29 3.88
C PHE A 16 14.59 30.63 2.98
N LEU A 17 14.40 31.91 2.61
CA LEU A 17 13.26 32.34 1.79
C LEU A 17 13.23 31.71 0.39
N PHE A 18 14.36 31.27 -0.15
CA PHE A 18 14.43 30.63 -1.46
C PHE A 18 13.73 29.26 -1.49
N PHE A 19 13.91 28.43 -0.47
CA PHE A 19 13.46 27.03 -0.50
C PHE A 19 11.96 26.80 -0.42
N PRO A 20 11.18 27.54 0.38
CA PRO A 20 9.71 27.44 0.31
C PRO A 20 9.16 27.80 -1.07
N ILE A 21 9.80 28.72 -1.79
CA ILE A 21 9.43 29.06 -3.17
C ILE A 21 9.72 27.88 -4.09
N LEU A 22 10.88 27.24 -3.94
CA LEU A 22 11.25 26.06 -4.71
C LEU A 22 10.27 24.89 -4.46
N CYS A 23 9.93 24.62 -3.20
CA CYS A 23 8.93 23.59 -2.85
C CYS A 23 7.54 23.92 -3.44
N ALA A 24 7.13 25.18 -3.41
CA ALA A 24 5.90 25.62 -4.04
C ALA A 24 5.91 25.44 -5.56
N LEU A 25 7.05 25.64 -6.23
CA LEU A 25 7.22 25.36 -7.66
C LEU A 25 7.12 23.86 -7.94
N PHE A 26 7.75 23.00 -7.13
CA PHE A 26 7.61 21.55 -7.27
C PHE A 26 6.15 21.09 -7.13
N ARG A 27 5.45 21.61 -6.12
CA ARG A 27 4.00 21.36 -5.95
C ARG A 27 3.20 21.83 -7.17
N ALA A 28 3.50 23.02 -7.69
CA ALA A 28 2.83 23.52 -8.89
C ALA A 28 3.09 22.62 -10.11
N VAL A 29 4.32 22.12 -10.28
CA VAL A 29 4.67 21.18 -11.37
C VAL A 29 3.93 19.85 -11.16
N PHE A 30 3.91 19.30 -9.95
CA PHE A 30 3.17 18.09 -9.63
C PHE A 30 1.68 18.22 -9.98
N ILE A 31 1.03 19.31 -9.53
CA ILE A 31 -0.36 19.61 -9.87
C ILE A 31 -0.53 19.76 -11.39
N LYS A 32 0.36 20.46 -12.07
CA LYS A 32 0.27 20.67 -13.52
C LYS A 32 0.35 19.36 -14.30
N VAL A 33 1.15 18.40 -13.85
CA VAL A 33 1.39 17.13 -14.55
C VAL A 33 0.30 16.11 -14.26
N TYR A 34 -0.13 16.00 -13.00
CA TYR A 34 -0.97 14.90 -12.54
C TYR A 34 -2.39 15.31 -12.14
N CYS A 35 -2.72 16.62 -12.11
CA CYS A 35 -4.05 17.04 -11.74
C CYS A 35 -5.11 16.40 -12.67
N PRO A 36 -6.03 15.62 -12.11
CA PRO A 36 -7.01 14.90 -12.90
C PRO A 36 -8.12 15.80 -13.45
N TYR A 37 -8.20 17.04 -12.95
CA TYR A 37 -9.26 17.95 -13.33
C TYR A 37 -8.91 18.75 -14.59
N PRO A 38 -9.79 18.79 -15.60
CA PRO A 38 -9.56 19.55 -16.82
C PRO A 38 -9.55 21.07 -16.58
N SER A 39 -10.11 21.51 -15.45
CA SER A 39 -10.14 22.93 -15.05
C SER A 39 -10.18 23.05 -13.52
N LEU A 40 -9.39 23.96 -12.99
CA LEU A 40 -9.41 24.35 -11.57
C LEU A 40 -10.52 25.35 -11.22
N ARG A 41 -11.41 25.67 -12.16
CA ARG A 41 -12.52 26.59 -11.93
C ARG A 41 -13.44 26.05 -10.84
N GLY A 42 -13.66 26.84 -9.78
CA GLY A 42 -14.43 26.43 -8.59
C GLY A 42 -13.61 25.67 -7.51
N ARG A 43 -12.37 25.27 -7.80
CA ARG A 43 -11.50 24.55 -6.85
C ARG A 43 -10.38 25.43 -6.25
N TRP A 44 -10.35 26.71 -6.58
CA TRP A 44 -9.32 27.62 -6.06
C TRP A 44 -9.19 27.65 -4.54
N PRO A 45 -10.27 27.55 -3.73
CA PRO A 45 -10.12 27.44 -2.27
C PRO A 45 -9.32 26.19 -1.85
N VAL A 46 -9.56 25.04 -2.48
CA VAL A 46 -8.81 23.80 -2.22
C VAL A 46 -7.34 23.97 -2.58
N VAL A 47 -7.06 24.50 -3.77
CA VAL A 47 -5.69 24.80 -4.24
C VAL A 47 -4.98 25.75 -3.28
N PHE A 48 -5.64 26.84 -2.87
CA PHE A 48 -5.07 27.80 -1.92
C PHE A 48 -4.71 27.12 -0.58
N HIS A 49 -5.61 26.31 -0.03
CA HIS A 49 -5.35 25.60 1.22
C HIS A 49 -4.27 24.54 1.07
N CYS A 50 -4.21 23.85 -0.08
CA CYS A 50 -3.14 22.91 -0.42
C CYS A 50 -1.76 23.60 -0.37
N PHE A 51 -1.60 24.78 -1.02
CA PHE A 51 -0.34 25.53 -0.96
C PHE A 51 -0.03 26.11 0.43
N ARG A 52 -1.04 26.68 1.10
CA ARG A 52 -0.90 27.24 2.43
C ARG A 52 -0.49 26.18 3.46
N TYR A 53 -1.19 25.05 3.49
CA TYR A 53 -0.92 24.01 4.45
C TYR A 53 0.41 23.31 4.13
N GLY A 54 0.66 23.01 2.87
CA GLY A 54 1.92 22.43 2.44
C GLY A 54 3.14 23.33 2.67
N PHE A 55 2.98 24.66 2.61
CA PHE A 55 4.04 25.59 3.05
C PHE A 55 4.41 25.35 4.53
N TRP A 56 3.41 25.28 5.42
CA TRP A 56 3.68 25.05 6.84
C TRP A 56 4.24 23.67 7.12
N TRP A 57 3.76 22.66 6.43
CA TRP A 57 4.29 21.30 6.58
C TRP A 57 5.73 21.16 6.08
N GLY A 58 6.03 21.75 4.94
CA GLY A 58 7.40 21.79 4.39
C GLY A 58 8.41 22.49 5.29
N MET A 59 7.95 23.31 6.25
CA MET A 59 8.82 23.95 7.25
C MET A 59 9.49 22.94 8.19
N ASP A 60 9.01 21.70 8.26
CA ASP A 60 9.70 20.62 8.98
C ASP A 60 11.18 20.49 8.59
N PHE A 61 11.46 20.65 7.32
CA PHE A 61 12.82 20.58 6.77
C PHE A 61 13.37 21.97 6.43
N ASN A 62 12.56 22.83 5.83
CA ASN A 62 13.01 24.12 5.34
C ASN A 62 13.49 25.05 6.47
N ALA A 63 12.95 24.92 7.71
CA ALA A 63 13.43 25.71 8.84
C ALA A 63 14.91 25.45 9.17
N TYR A 64 15.42 24.25 8.89
CA TYR A 64 16.83 23.93 9.09
C TYR A 64 17.76 24.63 8.10
N VAL A 65 17.25 25.08 6.97
CA VAL A 65 18.00 25.91 6.02
C VAL A 65 18.38 27.25 6.63
N PHE A 66 17.61 27.72 7.62
CA PHE A 66 18.00 28.88 8.45
C PHE A 66 18.90 28.45 9.61
N LEU A 67 18.55 27.42 10.36
CA LEU A 67 19.26 27.03 11.59
C LEU A 67 20.69 26.56 11.34
N ILE A 68 20.91 25.74 10.33
CA ILE A 68 22.23 25.16 10.06
C ILE A 68 23.27 26.26 9.75
N PRO A 69 23.05 27.17 8.77
CA PRO A 69 24.00 28.24 8.54
C PRO A 69 24.05 29.25 9.70
N PHE A 70 22.93 29.47 10.42
CA PHE A 70 22.95 30.29 11.62
C PHE A 70 23.96 29.76 12.65
N VAL A 71 23.95 28.47 12.95
CA VAL A 71 24.82 27.81 13.92
C VAL A 71 26.24 27.63 13.37
N LEU A 72 26.38 27.20 12.11
CA LEU A 72 27.71 26.84 11.57
C LEU A 72 28.44 27.98 10.86
N ILE A 73 27.73 29.03 10.42
CA ILE A 73 28.33 30.13 9.65
C ILE A 73 28.23 31.45 10.44
N SER A 74 27.01 31.86 10.80
CA SER A 74 26.79 33.18 11.40
C SER A 74 27.34 33.31 12.80
N LEU A 75 27.20 32.30 13.65
CA LEU A 75 27.77 32.33 15.01
C LEU A 75 29.30 32.29 14.99
N PRO A 76 30.00 31.35 14.34
CA PRO A 76 31.43 31.32 14.29
C PRO A 76 32.01 32.53 13.54
N GLY A 77 31.38 32.98 12.46
CA GLY A 77 31.79 34.15 11.69
C GLY A 77 31.78 35.46 12.48
N ALA A 78 30.94 35.58 13.52
CA ALA A 78 30.94 36.72 14.41
C ALA A 78 32.27 36.88 15.18
N PHE A 79 32.96 35.78 15.43
CA PHE A 79 34.23 35.74 16.19
C PHE A 79 35.46 35.64 15.29
N ILE A 80 35.31 35.07 14.08
CA ILE A 80 36.39 34.76 13.16
C ILE A 80 36.17 35.48 11.83
N PRO A 81 36.73 36.71 11.61
CA PRO A 81 36.48 37.51 10.40
C PRO A 81 36.87 36.79 9.10
N ALA A 82 37.97 36.03 9.11
CA ALA A 82 38.40 35.26 7.95
C ALA A 82 37.38 34.15 7.54
N TYR A 83 36.71 33.55 8.52
CA TYR A 83 35.65 32.60 8.28
C TYR A 83 34.35 33.28 7.78
N ALA A 84 34.03 34.45 8.33
CA ALA A 84 32.90 35.25 7.86
C ALA A 84 32.97 35.58 6.36
N ALA A 85 34.17 35.80 5.83
CA ALA A 85 34.39 36.08 4.41
C ALA A 85 34.03 34.91 3.50
N LEU A 86 34.01 33.66 4.01
CA LEU A 86 33.61 32.47 3.29
C LEU A 86 32.09 32.20 3.41
N GLY A 87 31.39 32.98 4.22
CA GLY A 87 30.01 32.71 4.62
C GLY A 87 29.05 32.51 3.44
N ASP A 88 29.06 33.38 2.45
CA ASP A 88 28.16 33.29 1.31
C ASP A 88 28.51 32.13 0.37
N THR A 89 29.79 31.76 0.26
CA THR A 89 30.24 30.58 -0.47
C THR A 89 29.75 29.31 0.20
N LEU A 90 29.85 29.23 1.53
CA LEU A 90 29.34 28.07 2.31
C LEU A 90 27.82 27.95 2.23
N ARG A 91 27.10 29.10 2.31
CA ARG A 91 25.64 29.14 2.12
C ARG A 91 25.23 28.64 0.73
N LEU A 92 25.94 29.11 -0.30
CA LEU A 92 25.70 28.66 -1.67
C LEU A 92 25.94 27.15 -1.79
N ALA A 93 27.08 26.65 -1.29
CA ALA A 93 27.41 25.23 -1.35
C ALA A 93 26.36 24.36 -0.59
N GLY A 94 26.01 24.73 0.64
CA GLY A 94 25.00 24.04 1.43
C GLY A 94 23.61 24.12 0.79
N GLY A 95 23.25 25.26 0.23
CA GLY A 95 22.02 25.45 -0.51
C GLY A 95 21.93 24.55 -1.75
N LEU A 96 23.03 24.41 -2.51
CA LEU A 96 23.08 23.49 -3.67
C LEU A 96 22.97 22.01 -3.25
N VAL A 97 23.60 21.62 -2.16
CA VAL A 97 23.43 20.26 -1.62
C VAL A 97 21.96 19.99 -1.26
N TYR A 98 21.32 20.96 -0.62
CA TYR A 98 19.91 20.79 -0.24
C TYR A 98 18.99 20.85 -1.46
N SER A 99 19.24 21.70 -2.46
CA SER A 99 18.46 21.70 -3.71
C SER A 99 18.58 20.39 -4.48
N LEU A 100 19.76 19.77 -4.49
CA LEU A 100 19.96 18.45 -5.08
C LEU A 100 19.12 17.37 -4.36
N VAL A 101 19.10 17.37 -3.03
CA VAL A 101 18.29 16.45 -2.24
C VAL A 101 16.80 16.63 -2.57
N LEU A 102 16.32 17.87 -2.62
CA LEU A 102 14.93 18.18 -3.00
C LEU A 102 14.61 17.75 -4.43
N TYR A 103 15.53 17.97 -5.38
CA TYR A 103 15.36 17.54 -6.76
C TYR A 103 15.19 16.03 -6.87
N LEU A 104 16.08 15.27 -6.23
CA LEU A 104 16.03 13.81 -6.25
C LEU A 104 14.77 13.28 -5.57
N ALA A 105 14.38 13.86 -4.43
CA ALA A 105 13.15 13.51 -3.75
C ALA A 105 11.91 13.82 -4.62
N PHE A 106 11.88 14.98 -5.25
CA PHE A 106 10.79 15.34 -6.17
C PHE A 106 10.74 14.44 -7.41
N ALA A 107 11.88 14.17 -8.05
CA ALA A 107 11.93 13.26 -9.19
C ALA A 107 11.46 11.84 -8.81
N GLY A 108 11.88 11.36 -7.65
CA GLY A 108 11.40 10.10 -7.11
C GLY A 108 9.90 10.08 -6.86
N LYS A 109 9.31 11.15 -6.27
CA LYS A 109 7.87 11.29 -6.09
C LYS A 109 7.11 11.29 -7.42
N MET A 110 7.64 11.99 -8.43
CA MET A 110 7.03 12.00 -9.77
C MET A 110 7.00 10.59 -10.38
N ILE A 111 8.09 9.83 -10.25
CA ILE A 111 8.17 8.44 -10.68
C ILE A 111 7.19 7.57 -9.87
N PHE A 112 7.22 7.68 -8.56
CA PHE A 112 6.37 6.91 -7.67
C PHE A 112 4.89 7.15 -7.97
N TYR A 113 4.50 8.41 -8.11
CA TYR A 113 3.12 8.78 -8.43
C TYR A 113 2.69 8.27 -9.82
N SER A 114 3.58 8.25 -10.82
CA SER A 114 3.26 7.72 -12.14
C SER A 114 2.95 6.22 -12.16
N HIS A 115 3.47 5.49 -11.18
CA HIS A 115 3.28 4.04 -11.07
C HIS A 115 2.19 3.65 -10.08
N PHE A 116 2.09 4.36 -8.96
CA PHE A 116 1.23 3.97 -7.83
C PHE A 116 0.07 4.95 -7.57
N HIS A 117 0.03 6.08 -8.27
CA HIS A 117 -0.93 7.17 -8.07
C HIS A 117 -1.04 7.61 -6.60
N ASP A 118 0.06 7.45 -5.87
CA ASP A 118 0.19 7.83 -4.48
C ASP A 118 1.50 8.59 -4.22
N ILE A 119 1.55 9.33 -3.10
CA ILE A 119 2.80 9.87 -2.57
C ILE A 119 3.62 8.74 -1.94
N TYR A 120 4.85 9.04 -1.54
CA TYR A 120 5.67 8.08 -0.83
C TYR A 120 4.91 7.43 0.32
N ASN A 121 4.83 6.11 0.29
CA ASN A 121 4.23 5.26 1.29
C ASN A 121 5.14 4.03 1.54
N GLN A 122 4.68 3.04 2.27
CA GLN A 122 5.46 1.86 2.63
C GLN A 122 6.04 1.08 1.42
N ILE A 123 5.43 1.20 0.24
CA ILE A 123 5.96 0.58 -1.00
C ILE A 123 7.40 1.04 -1.31
N VAL A 124 7.80 2.25 -0.89
CA VAL A 124 9.19 2.74 -1.05
C VAL A 124 10.20 1.82 -0.35
N LYS A 125 9.85 1.28 0.83
CA LYS A 125 10.72 0.35 1.57
C LYS A 125 10.87 -0.99 0.86
N LEU A 126 9.79 -1.47 0.23
CA LEU A 126 9.83 -2.67 -0.59
C LEU A 126 10.81 -2.53 -1.78
N GLY A 127 10.98 -1.31 -2.31
CA GLY A 127 11.98 -1.00 -3.32
C GLY A 127 13.42 -1.30 -2.85
N GLY A 128 13.71 -1.22 -1.54
CA GLY A 128 15.02 -1.57 -0.98
C GLY A 128 15.36 -3.06 -1.12
N HIS A 129 14.35 -3.93 -1.20
CA HIS A 129 14.48 -5.38 -1.37
C HIS A 129 14.36 -5.82 -2.84
N ALA A 130 14.00 -4.90 -3.75
CA ALA A 130 13.92 -5.23 -5.16
C ALA A 130 15.33 -5.46 -5.77
N GLU A 131 15.41 -6.35 -6.75
CA GLU A 131 16.66 -6.57 -7.48
C GLU A 131 17.16 -5.26 -8.11
N LYS A 132 18.41 -4.90 -7.84
CA LYS A 132 19.02 -3.63 -8.30
C LYS A 132 18.92 -3.45 -9.82
N HIS A 133 18.96 -4.56 -10.57
CA HIS A 133 18.82 -4.53 -12.03
C HIS A 133 17.41 -4.07 -12.44
N ASN A 134 16.38 -4.53 -11.77
CA ASN A 134 15.00 -4.15 -12.04
C ASN A 134 14.73 -2.68 -11.70
N LEU A 135 15.27 -2.20 -10.57
CA LEU A 135 15.18 -0.78 -10.22
C LEU A 135 15.89 0.10 -11.25
N ALA A 136 17.06 -0.33 -11.73
CA ALA A 136 17.78 0.38 -12.79
C ALA A 136 16.98 0.39 -14.11
N ASP A 137 16.34 -0.73 -14.50
CA ASP A 137 15.49 -0.80 -15.68
C ASP A 137 14.28 0.13 -15.57
N ILE A 138 13.58 0.11 -14.42
CA ILE A 138 12.47 1.02 -14.14
C ILE A 138 12.93 2.48 -14.25
N PHE A 139 14.05 2.82 -13.64
CA PHE A 139 14.55 4.19 -13.63
C PHE A 139 14.98 4.63 -15.05
N PHE A 140 15.90 3.89 -15.68
CA PHE A 140 16.52 4.33 -16.96
C PHE A 140 15.61 4.16 -18.18
N HIS A 141 14.92 3.01 -18.30
CA HIS A 141 14.18 2.70 -19.52
C HIS A 141 12.69 3.07 -19.44
N GLN A 142 12.10 3.07 -18.25
CA GLN A 142 10.67 3.35 -18.11
C GLN A 142 10.39 4.82 -17.74
N ASN A 143 11.27 5.44 -16.96
CA ASN A 143 11.09 6.79 -16.44
C ASN A 143 12.12 7.79 -16.98
N HIS A 144 12.78 7.47 -18.09
CA HIS A 144 13.75 8.39 -18.69
C HIS A 144 14.85 8.87 -17.73
N GLY A 145 15.34 7.99 -16.85
CA GLY A 145 16.31 8.32 -15.80
C GLY A 145 17.53 9.08 -16.27
N ALA A 146 18.02 8.81 -17.49
CA ALA A 146 19.12 9.56 -18.09
C ALA A 146 18.78 11.06 -18.26
N LEU A 147 17.54 11.40 -18.66
CA LEU A 147 17.10 12.80 -18.77
C LEU A 147 16.95 13.45 -17.40
N ILE A 148 16.48 12.70 -16.39
CA ILE A 148 16.41 13.18 -15.00
C ILE A 148 17.82 13.51 -14.50
N LEU A 149 18.81 12.63 -14.70
CA LEU A 149 20.20 12.89 -14.30
C LEU A 149 20.83 14.06 -15.06
N LEU A 150 20.61 14.16 -16.35
CA LEU A 150 21.07 15.31 -17.16
C LEU A 150 20.38 16.62 -16.73
N GLY A 151 19.15 16.55 -16.25
CA GLY A 151 18.39 17.68 -15.72
C GLY A 151 18.95 18.28 -14.43
N ILE A 152 19.76 17.53 -13.67
CA ILE A 152 20.40 18.03 -12.45
C ILE A 152 21.24 19.29 -12.73
N LEU A 153 22.07 19.25 -13.78
CA LEU A 153 22.97 20.37 -14.07
C LEU A 153 22.24 21.70 -14.35
N PRO A 154 21.30 21.78 -15.30
CA PRO A 154 20.56 23.02 -15.52
C PRO A 154 19.72 23.43 -14.31
N PHE A 155 19.17 22.48 -13.56
CA PHE A 155 18.44 22.77 -12.32
C PHE A 155 19.35 23.40 -11.26
N GLU A 156 20.50 22.80 -10.98
CA GLU A 156 21.46 23.35 -10.02
C GLU A 156 22.03 24.72 -10.43
N LEU A 157 22.24 24.94 -11.73
CA LEU A 157 22.62 26.26 -12.25
C LEU A 157 21.51 27.29 -11.99
N ALA A 158 20.25 26.93 -12.17
CA ALA A 158 19.11 27.79 -11.86
C ALA A 158 19.01 28.07 -10.35
N CYS A 159 19.19 27.04 -9.51
CA CYS A 159 19.24 27.20 -8.06
C CYS A 159 20.40 28.08 -7.61
N ALA A 160 21.60 27.90 -8.17
CA ALA A 160 22.76 28.77 -7.88
C ALA A 160 22.48 30.23 -8.24
N ALA A 161 21.84 30.48 -9.38
CA ALA A 161 21.45 31.83 -9.77
C ALA A 161 20.38 32.41 -8.82
N GLY A 162 19.36 31.62 -8.44
CA GLY A 162 18.33 32.01 -7.49
C GLY A 162 18.91 32.30 -6.10
N ILE A 163 19.72 31.42 -5.55
CA ILE A 163 20.38 31.62 -4.24
C ILE A 163 21.26 32.88 -4.26
N ARG A 164 22.08 33.06 -5.31
CA ARG A 164 22.90 34.28 -5.45
C ARG A 164 22.06 35.54 -5.52
N PHE A 165 20.91 35.48 -6.24
CA PHE A 165 19.98 36.59 -6.29
C PHE A 165 19.46 36.94 -4.88
N PHE A 166 19.00 35.98 -4.11
CA PHE A 166 18.51 36.22 -2.74
C PHE A 166 19.62 36.76 -1.83
N LEU A 167 20.82 36.19 -1.87
CA LEU A 167 21.97 36.64 -1.09
C LEU A 167 22.42 38.04 -1.49
N SER A 168 22.23 38.46 -2.73
CA SER A 168 22.56 39.79 -3.23
C SER A 168 21.62 40.90 -2.78
N LEU A 169 20.44 40.56 -2.26
CA LEU A 169 19.48 41.52 -1.76
C LEU A 169 20.14 42.38 -0.63
N SER A 170 19.76 43.64 -0.52
CA SER A 170 20.29 44.51 0.53
C SER A 170 19.98 44.01 1.92
N SER A 171 20.94 44.11 2.82
CA SER A 171 20.75 43.79 4.24
C SER A 171 20.54 45.10 5.01
N LEU A 172 19.75 45.01 6.09
CA LEU A 172 19.57 46.14 6.99
C LEU A 172 20.88 46.43 7.74
N PRO A 173 21.32 47.67 7.79
CA PRO A 173 22.53 48.06 8.56
C PRO A 173 22.27 47.84 10.05
N TYR A 174 23.33 47.52 10.77
CA TYR A 174 23.25 47.45 12.23
C TYR A 174 22.95 48.84 12.78
N PRO A 175 21.89 49.01 13.61
CA PRO A 175 21.49 50.33 14.08
C PRO A 175 22.51 50.94 15.05
N GLU A 176 22.69 52.25 14.98
CA GLU A 176 23.48 53.01 15.94
C GLU A 176 22.70 53.21 17.25
N ILE A 177 23.03 52.40 18.27
CA ILE A 177 22.34 52.42 19.56
C ILE A 177 23.24 53.08 20.60
N ALA A 178 22.84 54.25 21.10
CA ALA A 178 23.52 54.96 22.14
C ALA A 178 23.34 54.24 23.49
N GLY A 179 24.44 54.07 24.22
CA GLY A 179 24.46 53.41 25.52
C GLY A 179 24.65 51.89 25.46
N ALA A 180 25.31 51.35 26.46
CA ALA A 180 25.62 49.90 26.52
C ALA A 180 24.38 49.07 26.82
N VAL A 181 23.52 49.45 27.75
CA VAL A 181 22.35 48.70 28.16
C VAL A 181 21.33 48.51 27.01
N PRO A 182 20.89 49.60 26.32
CA PRO A 182 19.97 49.41 25.17
C PRO A 182 20.57 48.59 24.05
N ARG A 183 21.88 48.71 23.79
CA ARG A 183 22.58 47.94 22.78
C ARG A 183 22.60 46.43 23.10
N TYR A 184 22.91 46.07 24.37
CA TYR A 184 22.88 44.69 24.78
C TYR A 184 21.45 44.14 24.77
N ALA A 185 20.45 44.90 25.20
CA ALA A 185 19.05 44.52 25.13
C ALA A 185 18.62 44.24 23.68
N PHE A 186 18.96 45.11 22.73
CA PHE A 186 18.69 44.90 21.30
C PHE A 186 19.37 43.64 20.75
N ASN A 187 20.66 43.44 21.07
CA ASN A 187 21.41 42.28 20.61
C ASN A 187 20.81 40.98 21.12
N THR A 188 20.43 40.95 22.39
CA THR A 188 19.75 39.79 23.01
C THR A 188 18.37 39.54 22.36
N ALA A 189 17.60 40.60 22.14
CA ALA A 189 16.30 40.49 21.49
C ALA A 189 16.42 39.96 20.06
N VAL A 190 17.39 40.41 19.26
CA VAL A 190 17.64 39.89 17.92
C VAL A 190 18.03 38.42 17.97
N PHE A 191 18.97 38.05 18.85
CA PHE A 191 19.38 36.65 18.98
C PHE A 191 18.25 35.71 19.39
N LEU A 192 17.48 36.08 20.43
CA LEU A 192 16.32 35.33 20.87
C LEU A 192 15.24 35.32 19.81
N GLY A 193 15.05 36.40 19.04
CA GLY A 193 14.14 36.51 17.92
C GLY A 193 14.48 35.51 16.79
N CYS A 194 15.75 35.30 16.51
CA CYS A 194 16.17 34.27 15.54
C CYS A 194 15.82 32.87 16.01
N ILE A 195 16.03 32.56 17.29
CA ILE A 195 15.67 31.27 17.88
C ILE A 195 14.11 31.08 17.86
N ALA A 196 13.39 32.11 18.27
CA ALA A 196 11.93 32.09 18.25
C ALA A 196 11.38 31.93 16.83
N ALA A 197 11.95 32.58 15.82
CA ALA A 197 11.59 32.45 14.43
C ALA A 197 11.82 31.04 13.92
N PHE A 198 12.95 30.41 14.26
CA PHE A 198 13.18 28.99 13.90
C PHE A 198 12.10 28.08 14.44
N TYR A 199 11.77 28.13 15.73
CA TYR A 199 10.74 27.29 16.32
C TYR A 199 9.34 27.59 15.76
N TRP A 200 9.02 28.87 15.51
CA TRP A 200 7.76 29.29 14.91
C TRP A 200 7.56 28.66 13.53
N PHE A 201 8.57 28.72 12.68
CA PHE A 201 8.50 28.09 11.36
C PHE A 201 8.54 26.58 11.46
N ARG A 202 9.43 26.02 12.28
CA ARG A 202 9.61 24.57 12.46
C ARG A 202 8.34 23.86 12.91
N TYR A 203 7.53 24.52 13.72
CA TYR A 203 6.28 23.97 14.24
C TYR A 203 5.04 24.49 13.50
N GLY A 204 5.18 24.91 12.25
CA GLY A 204 4.04 25.23 11.38
C GLY A 204 3.24 26.46 11.79
N GLY A 205 3.89 27.50 12.31
CA GLY A 205 3.26 28.73 12.78
C GLY A 205 2.80 28.70 14.24
N THR A 206 3.34 27.77 15.01
CA THR A 206 3.11 27.65 16.47
C THR A 206 4.43 27.49 17.21
N PHE A 207 4.40 27.52 18.56
CA PHE A 207 5.57 27.23 19.39
C PHE A 207 5.48 25.83 20.05
N TRP A 208 4.45 25.06 19.74
CA TRP A 208 4.18 23.78 20.37
C TRP A 208 4.33 22.67 19.34
N HIS A 209 5.13 21.67 19.68
CA HIS A 209 5.40 20.53 18.81
C HIS A 209 4.10 19.78 18.43
N ASP A 210 3.18 19.61 19.37
CA ASP A 210 1.92 18.87 19.18
C ASP A 210 0.95 19.54 18.19
N ASN A 211 1.18 20.81 17.85
CA ASN A 211 0.37 21.55 16.87
C ASN A 211 1.06 21.62 15.47
N LYS A 212 2.12 20.87 15.29
CA LYS A 212 2.83 20.77 14.02
C LYS A 212 1.90 20.22 12.95
N PRO A 213 1.95 20.73 11.70
CA PRO A 213 1.20 20.13 10.60
C PRO A 213 1.56 18.66 10.37
N GLU A 214 0.55 17.82 10.39
CA GLU A 214 0.64 16.39 10.13
C GLU A 214 -0.55 15.94 9.25
N TRP A 215 -0.58 14.67 8.88
CA TRP A 215 -1.59 14.15 7.96
C TRP A 215 -3.02 14.29 8.49
N ASP A 216 -3.22 14.05 9.77
CA ASP A 216 -4.51 14.16 10.46
C ASP A 216 -5.02 15.60 10.59
N THR A 217 -4.11 16.59 10.59
CA THR A 217 -4.45 18.01 10.73
C THR A 217 -4.63 18.75 9.39
N ILE A 218 -4.57 18.05 8.25
CA ILE A 218 -4.92 18.62 6.94
C ILE A 218 -6.37 19.14 6.97
N PRO A 219 -6.65 20.36 6.47
CA PRO A 219 -8.00 20.90 6.44
C PRO A 219 -8.97 19.94 5.71
N SER A 220 -10.15 19.71 6.28
CA SER A 220 -11.17 18.79 5.75
C SER A 220 -11.55 19.11 4.29
N LEU A 221 -11.52 20.38 3.91
CA LEU A 221 -11.74 20.81 2.53
C LEU A 221 -10.72 20.19 1.54
N VAL A 222 -9.47 20.03 1.97
CA VAL A 222 -8.38 19.44 1.17
C VAL A 222 -8.42 17.92 1.28
N LYS A 223 -8.65 17.37 2.48
CA LYS A 223 -8.77 15.92 2.70
C LYS A 223 -9.83 15.26 1.83
N LYS A 224 -10.98 15.91 1.63
CA LYS A 224 -12.05 15.43 0.74
C LYS A 224 -11.65 15.31 -0.74
N ASP A 225 -10.59 15.98 -1.15
CA ASP A 225 -10.03 15.89 -2.49
C ASP A 225 -8.72 15.09 -2.43
N ILE A 226 -8.79 13.82 -2.72
CA ILE A 226 -7.68 12.86 -2.61
C ILE A 226 -6.42 13.36 -3.34
N PHE A 227 -6.58 13.93 -4.54
CA PHE A 227 -5.45 14.45 -5.30
C PHE A 227 -4.79 15.63 -4.60
N PHE A 228 -5.56 16.62 -4.15
CA PHE A 228 -5.00 17.79 -3.47
C PHE A 228 -4.49 17.48 -2.06
N ALA A 229 -5.06 16.49 -1.36
CA ALA A 229 -4.51 15.98 -0.11
C ALA A 229 -3.07 15.46 -0.33
N LYS A 230 -2.86 14.63 -1.34
CA LYS A 230 -1.54 14.12 -1.74
C LYS A 230 -0.59 15.21 -2.24
N ALA A 231 -1.10 16.19 -2.98
CA ALA A 231 -0.31 17.32 -3.47
C ALA A 231 0.12 18.29 -2.36
N THR A 232 -0.54 18.24 -1.19
CA THR A 232 -0.21 19.10 -0.05
C THR A 232 1.12 18.72 0.60
N VAL A 233 1.45 17.43 0.64
CA VAL A 233 2.65 16.93 1.32
C VAL A 233 3.88 17.13 0.45
N ASP A 234 4.92 17.79 1.00
CA ASP A 234 6.21 17.91 0.34
C ASP A 234 6.99 16.58 0.41
N ASP A 235 7.98 16.45 -0.45
CA ASP A 235 8.65 15.18 -0.73
C ASP A 235 9.44 14.65 0.48
N LEU A 236 10.16 15.52 1.20
CA LEU A 236 10.93 15.12 2.39
C LEU A 236 10.04 14.76 3.59
N PRO A 237 9.00 15.54 3.95
CA PRO A 237 8.03 15.11 4.95
C PRO A 237 7.35 13.79 4.60
N ALA A 238 7.01 13.55 3.33
CA ALA A 238 6.45 12.27 2.89
C ALA A 238 7.42 11.10 3.11
N LEU A 239 8.70 11.26 2.73
CA LEU A 239 9.74 10.26 2.99
C LEU A 239 9.98 10.04 4.49
N GLU A 240 9.99 11.11 5.28
CA GLU A 240 10.14 11.02 6.73
C GLU A 240 9.01 10.18 7.35
N GLN A 241 7.77 10.41 6.93
CA GLN A 241 6.62 9.64 7.41
C GLN A 241 6.78 8.14 7.11
N VAL A 242 7.17 7.80 5.87
CA VAL A 242 7.45 6.41 5.50
C VAL A 242 8.51 5.79 6.41
N MET A 243 9.54 6.54 6.75
CA MET A 243 10.62 6.03 7.62
C MET A 243 10.24 5.94 9.09
N LYS A 244 9.26 6.74 9.56
CA LYS A 244 8.83 6.76 10.96
C LYS A 244 7.73 5.75 11.28
N HIS A 245 6.78 5.53 10.36
CA HIS A 245 5.56 4.77 10.65
C HIS A 245 5.73 3.25 10.82
N ASP A 246 6.83 2.65 10.38
CA ASP A 246 6.92 1.20 10.22
C ASP A 246 7.31 0.39 11.44
N LEU A 247 7.79 1.01 12.48
CA LEU A 247 8.29 0.26 13.63
C LEU A 247 7.54 0.57 14.92
N ASN A 248 6.73 1.63 14.94
CA ASN A 248 6.25 2.17 16.20
C ASN A 248 4.92 1.58 16.67
N GLU A 249 3.93 1.29 15.80
CA GLU A 249 2.64 0.79 16.29
C GLU A 249 2.73 -0.63 16.85
N ALA A 250 3.31 -1.57 16.11
CA ALA A 250 3.41 -2.98 16.56
C ALA A 250 4.48 -3.24 17.63
N TYR A 251 5.41 -2.31 17.83
CA TYR A 251 6.47 -2.41 18.84
C TYR A 251 6.34 -1.41 20.00
N SER A 252 5.35 -0.55 20.01
CA SER A 252 5.18 0.48 21.04
C SER A 252 4.44 0.00 22.28
N HIS A 253 3.66 -1.08 22.15
CA HIS A 253 2.90 -1.63 23.27
C HIS A 253 3.75 -2.57 24.13
N THR A 254 3.41 -2.63 25.42
CA THR A 254 3.94 -3.65 26.33
C THR A 254 3.22 -4.97 26.12
N ASP A 255 3.84 -6.07 26.50
CA ASP A 255 3.21 -7.40 26.42
C ASP A 255 1.84 -7.46 27.13
N ALA A 256 1.70 -6.73 28.24
CA ALA A 256 0.45 -6.66 28.97
C ALA A 256 -0.64 -5.92 28.19
N GLU A 257 -0.30 -4.86 27.47
CA GLU A 257 -1.22 -4.13 26.59
C GLU A 257 -1.65 -4.97 25.40
N ASP A 258 -0.69 -5.67 24.75
CA ASP A 258 -1.00 -6.58 23.64
C ASP A 258 -1.96 -7.69 24.09
N LEU A 259 -1.64 -8.39 25.17
CA LEU A 259 -2.50 -9.46 25.66
C LEU A 259 -3.88 -8.94 26.10
N ALA A 260 -3.96 -7.72 26.62
CA ALA A 260 -5.22 -7.08 26.96
C ALA A 260 -6.06 -6.74 25.71
N ALA A 261 -5.43 -6.35 24.59
CA ALA A 261 -6.10 -6.10 23.32
C ALA A 261 -6.56 -7.40 22.62
N ILE A 262 -5.76 -8.49 22.73
CA ILE A 262 -6.09 -9.80 22.15
C ILE A 262 -7.23 -10.50 22.93
N ALA A 263 -7.25 -10.37 24.26
CA ALA A 263 -8.15 -11.12 25.14
C ALA A 263 -9.65 -10.99 24.80
N PRO A 264 -10.20 -9.84 24.38
CA PRO A 264 -11.60 -9.71 23.96
C PRO A 264 -11.94 -10.46 22.67
N LEU A 265 -10.95 -10.75 21.81
CA LEU A 265 -11.13 -11.36 20.50
C LEU A 265 -11.06 -12.88 20.52
N LYS A 266 -10.54 -13.46 21.61
CA LYS A 266 -10.35 -14.90 21.71
C LYS A 266 -11.66 -15.68 21.64
N THR A 267 -11.59 -16.86 21.03
CA THR A 267 -12.69 -17.82 20.96
C THR A 267 -12.43 -19.04 21.87
N ASP A 268 -11.18 -19.30 22.22
CA ASP A 268 -10.82 -20.33 23.20
C ASP A 268 -11.16 -19.87 24.63
N PRO A 269 -11.82 -20.69 25.45
CA PRO A 269 -12.18 -20.33 26.82
C PRO A 269 -10.98 -20.21 27.78
N ARG A 270 -9.84 -20.84 27.47
CA ARG A 270 -8.64 -20.83 28.32
C ARG A 270 -8.05 -19.42 28.45
N PRO A 271 -7.38 -19.07 29.57
CA PRO A 271 -6.56 -17.89 29.70
C PRO A 271 -5.43 -17.86 28.65
N LEU A 272 -5.01 -16.66 28.22
CA LEU A 272 -3.96 -16.52 27.20
C LEU A 272 -2.60 -17.09 27.69
N GLU A 273 -2.31 -16.98 28.98
CA GLU A 273 -1.12 -17.50 29.64
C GLU A 273 -1.03 -19.03 29.67
N ASP A 274 -2.14 -19.73 29.50
CA ASP A 274 -2.19 -21.20 29.44
C ASP A 274 -2.04 -21.75 28.03
N LEU A 275 -1.94 -20.87 27.02
CA LEU A 275 -1.80 -21.25 25.62
C LEU A 275 -0.34 -21.27 25.16
N PRO A 276 0.07 -22.14 24.23
CA PRO A 276 1.43 -22.17 23.70
C PRO A 276 1.89 -20.84 23.12
N ASN A 277 0.98 -20.12 22.45
CA ASN A 277 1.10 -18.72 22.05
C ASN A 277 -0.30 -18.16 21.80
N PRO A 278 -0.45 -16.80 21.69
CA PRO A 278 -1.76 -16.16 21.55
C PRO A 278 -2.53 -16.54 20.27
N ALA A 279 -1.89 -17.06 19.22
CA ALA A 279 -2.62 -17.50 18.02
C ALA A 279 -3.52 -18.74 18.29
N TYR A 280 -3.23 -19.54 19.33
CA TYR A 280 -4.10 -20.62 19.78
C TYR A 280 -5.40 -20.12 20.43
N ALA A 281 -5.49 -18.85 20.78
CA ALA A 281 -6.69 -18.27 21.35
C ALA A 281 -7.89 -18.20 20.36
N PHE A 282 -7.65 -18.39 19.09
CA PHE A 282 -8.66 -18.32 18.02
C PHE A 282 -9.16 -19.69 17.59
N ARG A 283 -9.24 -20.64 18.54
CA ARG A 283 -9.73 -22.00 18.32
C ARG A 283 -11.23 -21.99 18.03
N ARG A 284 -11.61 -22.72 16.98
CA ARG A 284 -12.99 -22.95 16.55
C ARG A 284 -13.21 -24.43 16.32
N THR A 285 -14.48 -24.86 16.29
CA THR A 285 -14.86 -26.25 16.07
C THR A 285 -15.85 -26.31 14.92
N ALA A 286 -15.56 -27.11 13.91
CA ALA A 286 -16.41 -27.30 12.75
C ALA A 286 -17.74 -27.96 13.12
N LYS A 287 -18.83 -27.47 12.52
CA LYS A 287 -20.20 -27.95 12.74
C LYS A 287 -20.56 -29.16 11.89
N GLY A 288 -19.62 -29.67 11.10
CA GLY A 288 -19.79 -30.77 10.16
C GLY A 288 -19.82 -30.32 8.70
N ALA A 289 -19.32 -31.17 7.83
CA ALA A 289 -19.16 -30.87 6.41
C ALA A 289 -20.52 -30.51 5.74
N ARG A 290 -20.49 -29.49 4.90
CA ARG A 290 -21.63 -29.01 4.11
C ARG A 290 -21.59 -29.51 2.68
N ILE A 291 -20.42 -29.97 2.21
CA ILE A 291 -20.20 -30.55 0.90
C ILE A 291 -19.40 -31.84 1.06
N THR A 292 -19.50 -32.70 0.05
CA THR A 292 -18.61 -33.87 -0.05
C THR A 292 -17.14 -33.37 -0.10
N LYS A 293 -16.29 -33.97 0.70
CA LYS A 293 -14.88 -33.55 0.78
C LYS A 293 -14.22 -33.64 -0.60
N PRO A 294 -13.85 -32.50 -1.22
CA PRO A 294 -13.32 -32.48 -2.58
C PRO A 294 -11.90 -33.08 -2.62
N LYS A 295 -11.58 -33.78 -3.69
CA LYS A 295 -10.22 -34.26 -3.92
C LYS A 295 -9.24 -33.08 -4.17
N HIS A 296 -9.70 -32.07 -4.88
CA HIS A 296 -8.89 -30.88 -5.15
C HIS A 296 -9.57 -29.62 -4.60
N ILE A 297 -8.78 -28.78 -3.96
CA ILE A 297 -9.13 -27.41 -3.58
C ILE A 297 -8.19 -26.48 -4.35
N PHE A 298 -8.75 -25.58 -5.12
CA PHE A 298 -8.01 -24.55 -5.84
C PHE A 298 -8.30 -23.19 -5.21
N LEU A 299 -7.32 -22.60 -4.55
CA LEU A 299 -7.35 -21.21 -4.13
C LEU A 299 -6.55 -20.39 -5.16
N PHE A 300 -7.28 -19.69 -6.01
CA PHE A 300 -6.71 -18.81 -6.99
C PHE A 300 -6.65 -17.38 -6.44
N VAL A 301 -5.47 -16.81 -6.40
CA VAL A 301 -5.24 -15.43 -6.01
C VAL A 301 -4.72 -14.67 -7.24
N GLY A 302 -5.57 -13.84 -7.82
CA GLY A 302 -5.22 -13.00 -8.96
C GLY A 302 -4.53 -11.72 -8.53
N GLU A 303 -3.42 -11.36 -9.18
CA GLU A 303 -2.81 -10.03 -9.01
C GLU A 303 -3.85 -8.95 -9.31
N THR A 304 -4.23 -8.19 -8.28
CA THR A 304 -5.20 -7.08 -8.37
C THR A 304 -6.51 -7.47 -9.08
N TYR A 305 -7.08 -8.64 -8.76
CA TYR A 305 -8.31 -9.12 -9.40
C TYR A 305 -9.54 -8.55 -8.70
N LEU A 306 -10.17 -7.54 -9.33
CA LEU A 306 -11.11 -6.61 -8.72
C LEU A 306 -12.57 -7.02 -8.90
N GLU A 307 -13.37 -6.86 -7.84
CA GLU A 307 -14.84 -6.97 -7.86
C GLU A 307 -15.48 -5.90 -8.75
N GLN A 308 -14.90 -4.72 -8.84
CA GLN A 308 -15.41 -3.58 -9.60
C GLN A 308 -15.79 -3.92 -11.04
N PHE A 309 -14.99 -4.72 -11.76
CA PHE A 309 -15.29 -5.09 -13.14
C PHE A 309 -16.44 -6.09 -13.31
N PHE A 310 -16.93 -6.65 -12.21
CA PHE A 310 -18.17 -7.45 -12.19
C PHE A 310 -19.41 -6.58 -11.97
N ASP A 311 -19.27 -5.32 -11.56
CA ASP A 311 -20.37 -4.39 -11.38
C ASP A 311 -21.03 -4.08 -12.73
N PRO A 312 -22.38 -4.07 -12.82
CA PRO A 312 -23.11 -3.73 -14.04
C PRO A 312 -22.72 -2.39 -14.65
N GLN A 313 -22.29 -1.40 -13.86
CA GLN A 313 -21.81 -0.10 -14.33
C GLN A 313 -20.64 -0.23 -15.31
N PHE A 314 -19.75 -1.22 -15.10
CA PHE A 314 -18.55 -1.45 -15.90
C PHE A 314 -18.72 -2.58 -16.92
N ALA A 315 -19.92 -3.13 -17.07
CA ALA A 315 -20.20 -4.27 -17.96
C ALA A 315 -19.83 -4.00 -19.44
N CYS A 316 -19.91 -2.75 -19.89
CA CYS A 316 -19.52 -2.34 -21.25
C CYS A 316 -18.01 -2.55 -21.54
N LEU A 317 -17.16 -2.64 -20.51
CA LEU A 317 -15.73 -2.92 -20.64
C LEU A 317 -15.47 -4.40 -20.97
N ASN A 318 -16.37 -5.31 -20.61
CA ASN A 318 -16.30 -6.76 -20.90
C ASN A 318 -14.94 -7.40 -20.55
N LEU A 319 -14.30 -6.96 -19.46
CA LEU A 319 -12.95 -7.37 -19.07
C LEU A 319 -12.92 -8.72 -18.35
N VAL A 320 -14.03 -9.14 -17.76
CA VAL A 320 -14.14 -10.31 -16.86
C VAL A 320 -14.88 -11.49 -17.49
N SER A 321 -14.89 -11.58 -18.81
CA SER A 321 -15.62 -12.65 -19.50
C SER A 321 -15.13 -14.06 -19.17
N GLY A 322 -13.88 -14.23 -18.77
CA GLY A 322 -13.30 -15.49 -18.31
C GLY A 322 -13.82 -15.89 -16.92
N GLY A 323 -13.75 -15.00 -15.94
CA GLY A 323 -14.19 -15.24 -14.56
C GLY A 323 -15.71 -15.16 -14.39
N LYS A 324 -16.38 -14.30 -15.18
CA LYS A 324 -17.83 -14.04 -15.05
C LYS A 324 -18.69 -15.29 -15.24
N GLN A 325 -18.29 -16.21 -16.12
CA GLN A 325 -19.02 -17.47 -16.31
C GLN A 325 -19.01 -18.34 -15.05
N PHE A 326 -17.93 -18.32 -14.26
CA PHE A 326 -17.87 -19.00 -12.97
C PHE A 326 -18.60 -18.23 -11.89
N ARG A 327 -18.45 -16.91 -11.85
CA ARG A 327 -19.15 -16.05 -10.91
C ARG A 327 -20.69 -16.17 -11.04
N ASN A 328 -21.19 -16.34 -12.27
CA ASN A 328 -22.62 -16.47 -12.59
C ASN A 328 -23.11 -17.94 -12.67
N ASP A 329 -22.24 -18.90 -12.38
CA ASP A 329 -22.64 -20.31 -12.30
C ASP A 329 -23.63 -20.49 -11.13
N PRO A 330 -24.74 -21.23 -11.27
CA PRO A 330 -25.69 -21.48 -10.19
C PRO A 330 -25.06 -22.17 -8.97
N HIS A 331 -23.94 -22.84 -9.15
CA HIS A 331 -23.14 -23.49 -8.12
C HIS A 331 -22.03 -22.57 -7.55
N THR A 332 -22.21 -21.26 -7.60
CA THR A 332 -21.29 -20.27 -7.04
C THR A 332 -21.96 -19.49 -5.93
N ALA A 333 -21.19 -19.31 -4.85
CA ALA A 333 -21.49 -18.42 -3.75
C ALA A 333 -20.46 -17.29 -3.72
N ALA A 334 -20.92 -16.04 -3.75
CA ALA A 334 -20.05 -14.88 -3.88
C ALA A 334 -20.48 -13.74 -2.97
N VAL A 335 -19.50 -13.05 -2.38
CA VAL A 335 -19.72 -11.75 -1.72
C VAL A 335 -19.56 -10.63 -2.75
N THR A 336 -20.21 -9.51 -2.53
CA THR A 336 -20.17 -8.35 -3.43
C THR A 336 -19.25 -7.24 -2.93
N SER A 337 -18.77 -7.38 -1.70
CA SER A 337 -17.76 -6.48 -1.13
C SER A 337 -16.84 -7.31 -0.25
N ALA A 338 -15.52 -7.20 -0.45
CA ALA A 338 -14.55 -7.94 0.32
C ALA A 338 -13.38 -7.04 0.75
N LEU A 339 -12.74 -7.39 1.87
CA LEU A 339 -11.49 -6.79 2.29
C LEU A 339 -10.32 -7.73 2.02
N SER A 340 -9.28 -7.21 1.39
CA SER A 340 -7.97 -7.84 1.41
C SER A 340 -7.32 -7.71 2.78
N ALA A 341 -6.45 -8.66 3.12
CA ALA A 341 -5.70 -8.64 4.38
C ALA A 341 -4.54 -7.63 4.37
N GLY A 342 -4.15 -7.16 3.19
CA GLY A 342 -3.14 -6.12 3.00
C GLY A 342 -3.51 -5.17 1.88
N ILE A 343 -2.87 -4.01 1.83
CA ILE A 343 -3.08 -2.99 0.77
C ILE A 343 -2.21 -3.25 -0.47
N ILE A 344 -1.29 -4.19 -0.40
CA ILE A 344 -0.41 -4.64 -1.47
C ILE A 344 -0.25 -6.17 -1.40
N SER A 345 0.35 -6.76 -2.42
CA SER A 345 0.44 -8.21 -2.61
C SER A 345 1.07 -8.96 -1.43
N ARG A 346 2.28 -8.56 -0.97
CA ARG A 346 3.00 -9.31 0.05
C ARG A 346 2.22 -9.49 1.35
N PRO A 347 1.76 -8.43 2.04
CA PRO A 347 0.98 -8.57 3.27
C PRO A 347 -0.26 -9.45 3.08
N SER A 348 -0.93 -9.35 1.92
CA SER A 348 -2.11 -10.16 1.62
C SER A 348 -1.78 -11.64 1.50
N ILE A 349 -0.76 -11.98 0.71
CA ILE A 349 -0.32 -13.37 0.51
C ILE A 349 0.20 -13.99 1.81
N VAL A 350 1.01 -13.23 2.57
CA VAL A 350 1.51 -13.64 3.88
C VAL A 350 0.36 -13.94 4.83
N SER A 351 -0.63 -13.07 4.89
CA SER A 351 -1.81 -13.25 5.76
C SER A 351 -2.67 -14.44 5.33
N LEU A 352 -2.89 -14.64 4.04
CA LEU A 352 -3.62 -15.80 3.51
C LEU A 352 -2.93 -17.14 3.82
N MET A 353 -1.59 -17.16 3.83
CA MET A 353 -0.83 -18.38 4.15
C MET A 353 -0.78 -18.65 5.65
N SER A 354 -0.48 -17.62 6.44
CA SER A 354 -0.24 -17.74 7.88
C SER A 354 -1.50 -17.77 8.73
N GLY A 355 -2.60 -17.19 8.23
CA GLY A 355 -3.85 -17.03 8.96
C GLY A 355 -3.82 -15.96 10.05
N ILE A 356 -2.77 -15.10 10.07
CA ILE A 356 -2.70 -13.88 10.87
C ILE A 356 -2.38 -12.70 9.95
N PHE A 357 -2.72 -11.48 10.37
CA PHE A 357 -2.39 -10.30 9.58
C PHE A 357 -0.89 -10.02 9.61
N ASP A 358 -0.28 -9.71 8.47
CA ASP A 358 1.11 -9.27 8.39
C ASP A 358 1.33 -7.91 9.08
N ALA A 359 0.31 -7.06 9.08
CA ALA A 359 0.30 -5.75 9.73
C ALA A 359 1.47 -4.82 9.35
N GLY A 360 2.05 -5.00 8.15
CA GLY A 360 3.22 -4.24 7.68
C GLY A 360 4.55 -4.65 8.31
N LEU A 361 4.60 -5.77 9.02
CA LEU A 361 5.80 -6.27 9.70
C LEU A 361 6.66 -7.18 8.85
N GLU A 362 6.25 -7.47 7.61
CA GLU A 362 6.99 -8.30 6.64
C GLU A 362 7.41 -9.65 7.25
N LEU A 363 6.42 -10.43 7.72
CA LEU A 363 6.67 -11.71 8.39
C LEU A 363 7.48 -12.70 7.54
N ASN A 364 7.30 -12.64 6.21
CA ASN A 364 8.05 -13.44 5.24
C ASN A 364 9.55 -13.12 5.20
N GLU A 365 9.97 -11.93 5.64
CA GLU A 365 11.38 -11.52 5.70
C GLU A 365 12.05 -11.88 7.05
N LYS A 366 11.28 -12.34 8.02
CA LYS A 366 11.79 -12.64 9.35
C LYS A 366 12.16 -14.11 9.49
N GLU A 367 13.45 -14.39 9.77
CA GLU A 367 13.97 -15.77 9.95
C GLU A 367 13.20 -16.56 11.02
N SER A 368 12.70 -15.89 12.05
CA SER A 368 11.88 -16.53 13.09
C SER A 368 10.61 -17.15 12.53
N PHE A 369 10.02 -16.54 11.49
CA PHE A 369 8.82 -17.04 10.83
C PHE A 369 9.10 -18.11 9.78
N TRP A 370 10.33 -18.32 9.36
CA TRP A 370 10.70 -19.46 8.49
C TRP A 370 10.70 -20.81 9.20
N GLN A 371 10.63 -20.80 10.52
CA GLN A 371 10.50 -21.99 11.37
C GLN A 371 9.18 -21.98 12.15
N ASN A 372 8.21 -21.19 11.68
CA ASN A 372 6.95 -21.01 12.40
C ASN A 372 6.10 -22.28 12.41
N ARG A 373 5.29 -22.39 13.46
CA ARG A 373 4.25 -23.41 13.61
C ARG A 373 2.93 -22.78 14.03
N LEU A 374 2.55 -21.70 13.34
CA LEU A 374 1.28 -21.04 13.63
C LEU A 374 0.12 -22.01 13.42
N PRO A 375 -0.77 -22.15 14.41
CA PRO A 375 -1.94 -23.02 14.32
C PRO A 375 -2.92 -22.54 13.25
N THR A 376 -2.92 -21.23 12.96
CA THR A 376 -3.79 -20.56 12.01
C THR A 376 -3.41 -20.76 10.54
N ALA A 377 -2.19 -21.25 10.25
CA ALA A 377 -1.71 -21.42 8.87
C ALA A 377 -2.59 -22.41 8.09
N LEU A 378 -3.18 -21.94 6.98
CA LEU A 378 -4.16 -22.70 6.19
C LEU A 378 -3.62 -24.04 5.70
N PRO A 379 -2.42 -24.16 5.06
CA PRO A 379 -1.93 -25.44 4.57
C PRO A 379 -1.70 -26.45 5.70
N ARG A 380 -1.16 -25.99 6.83
CA ARG A 380 -0.92 -26.82 8.02
C ARG A 380 -2.21 -27.44 8.56
N GLN A 381 -3.28 -26.67 8.59
CA GLN A 381 -4.58 -27.15 9.04
C GLN A 381 -5.23 -28.12 8.03
N LEU A 382 -5.08 -27.85 6.72
CA LEU A 382 -5.53 -28.75 5.65
C LEU A 382 -4.78 -30.09 5.67
N ALA A 383 -3.51 -30.10 6.06
CA ALA A 383 -2.73 -31.35 6.25
C ALA A 383 -3.37 -32.28 7.29
N LYS A 384 -4.00 -31.75 8.37
CA LYS A 384 -4.76 -32.55 9.35
C LYS A 384 -5.99 -33.24 8.73
N LEU A 385 -6.49 -32.71 7.62
CA LEU A 385 -7.55 -33.30 6.81
C LEU A 385 -6.99 -34.17 5.66
N GLY A 386 -5.68 -34.39 5.60
CA GLY A 386 -5.00 -35.26 4.63
C GLY A 386 -4.74 -34.59 3.27
N TYR A 387 -4.80 -33.28 3.16
CA TYR A 387 -4.46 -32.58 1.94
C TYR A 387 -2.94 -32.42 1.80
N HIS A 388 -2.39 -32.74 0.63
CA HIS A 388 -1.07 -32.34 0.17
C HIS A 388 -1.14 -30.93 -0.45
N SER A 389 -0.33 -30.01 0.03
CA SER A 389 -0.45 -28.59 -0.30
C SER A 389 0.68 -28.13 -1.22
N THR A 390 0.33 -27.51 -2.36
CA THR A 390 1.31 -26.93 -3.29
C THR A 390 1.07 -25.43 -3.48
N TYR A 391 2.11 -24.64 -3.27
CA TYR A 391 2.13 -23.22 -3.62
C TYR A 391 2.69 -23.03 -5.03
N TRP A 392 1.87 -22.45 -5.91
CA TRP A 392 2.21 -22.12 -7.30
C TRP A 392 2.33 -20.62 -7.45
N TYR A 393 3.52 -20.14 -7.75
CA TYR A 393 3.76 -18.71 -7.91
C TYR A 393 4.18 -18.36 -9.32
N GLY A 394 3.49 -17.40 -9.94
CA GLY A 394 3.80 -16.89 -11.28
C GLY A 394 5.16 -16.20 -11.40
N GLY A 395 5.74 -15.74 -10.30
CA GLY A 395 7.05 -15.10 -10.20
C GLY A 395 8.17 -16.04 -9.73
N ASN A 396 9.17 -15.44 -9.06
CA ASN A 396 10.27 -16.14 -8.43
C ASN A 396 10.09 -16.12 -6.89
N VAL A 397 9.97 -17.29 -6.28
CA VAL A 397 9.70 -17.46 -4.84
C VAL A 397 10.86 -17.00 -3.93
N THR A 398 12.07 -16.80 -4.45
CA THR A 398 13.16 -16.20 -3.67
C THR A 398 12.94 -14.71 -3.43
N TYR A 399 12.13 -14.08 -4.27
CA TYR A 399 11.69 -12.71 -4.04
C TYR A 399 10.68 -12.69 -2.89
N GLY A 400 11.02 -11.97 -1.81
CA GLY A 400 10.22 -11.96 -0.58
C GLY A 400 10.33 -13.25 0.25
N ASN A 401 11.39 -14.05 0.07
CA ASN A 401 11.69 -15.25 0.86
C ASN A 401 10.53 -16.28 0.98
N PHE A 402 9.62 -16.31 -0.01
CA PHE A 402 8.51 -17.29 -0.02
C PHE A 402 8.99 -18.75 -0.13
N ASN A 403 10.19 -18.98 -0.66
CA ASN A 403 10.85 -20.28 -0.63
C ASN A 403 11.16 -20.79 0.79
N GLN A 404 11.22 -19.90 1.79
CA GLN A 404 11.37 -20.24 3.21
C GLN A 404 10.03 -20.14 3.95
N PHE A 405 9.27 -19.10 3.69
CA PHE A 405 8.04 -18.80 4.41
C PHE A 405 6.90 -19.77 4.09
N ALA A 406 6.68 -20.13 2.83
CA ALA A 406 5.58 -21.02 2.45
C ALA A 406 5.73 -22.44 3.04
N PRO A 407 6.91 -23.09 2.99
CA PRO A 407 7.11 -24.37 3.71
C PRO A 407 6.87 -24.23 5.22
N ALA A 408 7.28 -23.13 5.84
CA ALA A 408 7.02 -22.86 7.25
C ALA A 408 5.52 -22.76 7.57
N CYS A 409 4.71 -22.22 6.66
CA CYS A 409 3.26 -22.23 6.77
C CYS A 409 2.62 -23.63 6.56
N GLY A 410 3.39 -24.62 6.09
CA GLY A 410 2.94 -25.99 5.92
C GLY A 410 2.67 -26.42 4.48
N PHE A 411 3.13 -25.68 3.49
CA PHE A 411 3.12 -26.16 2.11
C PHE A 411 4.15 -27.29 1.93
N ASP A 412 3.71 -28.41 1.37
CA ASP A 412 4.57 -29.57 1.07
C ASP A 412 5.47 -29.28 -0.14
N GLU A 413 4.96 -28.52 -1.10
CA GLU A 413 5.69 -28.12 -2.30
C GLU A 413 5.56 -26.63 -2.61
N VAL A 414 6.64 -26.06 -3.15
CA VAL A 414 6.70 -24.69 -3.66
C VAL A 414 7.15 -24.72 -5.11
N ARG A 415 6.34 -24.21 -6.03
CA ARG A 415 6.56 -24.23 -7.46
C ARG A 415 6.68 -22.80 -8.01
N THR A 416 7.83 -22.46 -8.53
CA THR A 416 8.10 -21.15 -9.12
C THR A 416 8.01 -21.22 -10.65
N ALA A 417 7.20 -20.35 -11.24
CA ALA A 417 6.98 -20.36 -12.69
C ALA A 417 8.25 -20.11 -13.50
N THR A 418 9.18 -19.33 -12.97
CA THR A 418 10.48 -19.09 -13.62
C THR A 418 11.28 -20.37 -13.85
N ASP A 419 11.09 -21.41 -13.03
CA ASP A 419 11.76 -22.69 -13.16
C ASP A 419 10.99 -23.64 -14.10
N PHE A 420 9.71 -23.93 -13.78
CA PHE A 420 9.00 -24.97 -14.53
C PHE A 420 8.48 -24.52 -15.90
N CYS A 421 8.36 -23.21 -16.15
CA CYS A 421 8.06 -22.71 -17.51
C CYS A 421 9.30 -22.58 -18.40
N GLY A 422 10.48 -22.60 -17.80
CA GLY A 422 11.76 -22.53 -18.51
C GLY A 422 12.24 -21.09 -18.76
N PRO A 423 13.52 -20.94 -19.18
CA PRO A 423 14.17 -19.64 -19.33
C PRO A 423 13.58 -18.78 -20.45
N ASP A 424 13.05 -19.40 -21.50
CA ASP A 424 12.50 -18.71 -22.69
C ASP A 424 11.02 -18.34 -22.55
N ALA A 425 10.39 -18.66 -21.42
CA ALA A 425 8.99 -18.31 -21.18
C ALA A 425 8.81 -16.78 -21.19
N PRO A 426 7.78 -16.27 -21.90
CA PRO A 426 7.50 -14.84 -21.90
C PRO A 426 7.16 -14.37 -20.49
N ARG A 427 7.74 -13.26 -20.09
CA ARG A 427 7.62 -12.75 -18.72
C ARG A 427 7.60 -11.24 -18.64
N THR A 428 7.00 -10.73 -17.59
CA THR A 428 7.20 -9.37 -17.10
C THR A 428 8.43 -9.34 -16.19
N TRP A 429 8.72 -8.20 -15.59
CA TRP A 429 9.77 -8.11 -14.58
C TRP A 429 9.38 -8.82 -13.26
N VAL A 430 8.09 -9.06 -13.02
CA VAL A 430 7.58 -9.75 -11.82
C VAL A 430 7.54 -11.26 -11.99
N GLY A 431 7.10 -11.74 -13.16
CA GLY A 431 6.93 -13.17 -13.37
C GLY A 431 6.57 -13.56 -14.80
N VAL A 432 6.36 -14.84 -15.00
CA VAL A 432 5.92 -15.45 -16.25
C VAL A 432 4.48 -15.01 -16.55
N TYR A 433 4.15 -14.79 -17.82
CA TYR A 433 2.80 -14.43 -18.24
C TYR A 433 1.76 -15.45 -17.76
N ASP A 434 0.65 -14.98 -17.20
CA ASP A 434 -0.37 -15.81 -16.55
C ASP A 434 -0.91 -16.92 -17.45
N ASN A 435 -1.08 -16.66 -18.75
CA ASN A 435 -1.55 -17.69 -19.68
C ASN A 435 -0.55 -18.85 -19.81
N VAL A 436 0.76 -18.60 -19.78
CA VAL A 436 1.81 -19.63 -19.83
C VAL A 436 1.95 -20.32 -18.49
N PHE A 437 1.99 -19.54 -17.41
CA PHE A 437 2.06 -20.05 -16.04
C PHE A 437 0.91 -21.01 -15.75
N LEU A 438 -0.33 -20.58 -15.94
CA LEU A 438 -1.53 -21.36 -15.61
C LEU A 438 -1.69 -22.58 -16.54
N GLU A 439 -1.34 -22.48 -17.82
CA GLU A 439 -1.34 -23.62 -18.72
C GLU A 439 -0.36 -24.71 -18.29
N LYS A 440 0.86 -24.31 -17.91
CA LYS A 440 1.87 -25.26 -17.42
C LYS A 440 1.50 -25.84 -16.07
N ALA A 441 1.01 -25.03 -15.14
CA ALA A 441 0.51 -25.51 -13.85
C ALA A 441 -0.62 -26.54 -14.03
N ALA A 442 -1.60 -26.22 -14.89
CA ALA A 442 -2.68 -27.17 -15.23
C ALA A 442 -2.14 -28.49 -15.77
N ALA A 443 -1.20 -28.43 -16.73
CA ALA A 443 -0.60 -29.63 -17.30
C ALA A 443 0.14 -30.48 -16.25
N MET A 444 0.86 -29.85 -15.31
CA MET A 444 1.55 -30.55 -14.22
C MET A 444 0.56 -31.19 -13.23
N ILE A 445 -0.52 -30.48 -12.88
CA ILE A 445 -1.59 -31.01 -12.01
C ILE A 445 -2.25 -32.23 -12.64
N LEU A 446 -2.58 -32.16 -13.93
CA LEU A 446 -3.18 -33.29 -14.67
C LEU A 446 -2.23 -34.48 -14.82
N GLN A 447 -0.92 -34.25 -14.99
CA GLN A 447 0.08 -35.31 -15.08
C GLN A 447 0.33 -36.02 -13.76
N ASP A 448 0.12 -35.34 -12.65
CA ASP A 448 0.33 -35.90 -11.31
C ASP A 448 -0.60 -37.09 -11.02
N ASN A 449 -1.80 -37.05 -11.53
CA ASN A 449 -2.79 -38.13 -11.46
C ASN A 449 -2.89 -38.73 -10.06
N ASP A 450 -3.07 -37.90 -9.02
CA ASP A 450 -3.17 -38.25 -7.59
C ASP A 450 -1.90 -38.90 -6.99
N ALA A 451 -0.74 -38.81 -7.65
CA ALA A 451 0.52 -39.37 -7.16
C ALA A 451 0.95 -38.79 -5.81
N ARG A 452 0.55 -37.54 -5.51
CA ARG A 452 0.78 -36.84 -4.22
C ARG A 452 -0.24 -37.17 -3.14
N GLY A 453 -1.17 -38.06 -3.41
CA GLY A 453 -2.26 -38.44 -2.52
C GLY A 453 -3.64 -38.05 -3.07
N PRO A 454 -4.72 -38.61 -2.45
CA PRO A 454 -6.08 -38.44 -2.97
C PRO A 454 -6.68 -37.04 -2.72
N TYR A 455 -6.05 -36.25 -1.87
CA TYR A 455 -6.51 -34.90 -1.52
C TYR A 455 -5.39 -33.90 -1.74
N GLN A 456 -5.64 -32.88 -2.57
CA GLN A 456 -4.65 -31.89 -2.97
C GLN A 456 -5.19 -30.46 -2.80
N PHE A 457 -4.39 -29.58 -2.23
CA PHE A 457 -4.66 -28.15 -2.13
C PHE A 457 -3.66 -27.38 -2.99
N HIS A 458 -4.17 -26.58 -3.90
CA HIS A 458 -3.39 -25.76 -4.82
C HIS A 458 -3.64 -24.28 -4.52
N PHE A 459 -2.62 -23.58 -4.04
CA PHE A 459 -2.62 -22.13 -3.89
C PHE A 459 -1.91 -21.55 -5.12
N LEU A 460 -2.63 -20.88 -6.03
CA LEU A 460 -2.08 -20.31 -7.25
C LEU A 460 -2.08 -18.78 -7.16
N TYR A 461 -0.91 -18.17 -7.35
CA TYR A 461 -0.77 -16.71 -7.34
C TYR A 461 -0.18 -16.21 -8.65
N THR A 462 -0.93 -15.33 -9.35
CA THR A 462 -0.56 -14.76 -10.66
C THR A 462 0.18 -13.44 -10.53
N THR A 463 0.73 -12.91 -11.63
CA THR A 463 1.59 -11.72 -11.59
C THR A 463 1.45 -10.79 -12.80
N SER A 464 0.67 -11.15 -13.82
CA SER A 464 0.69 -10.39 -15.10
C SER A 464 0.05 -9.02 -15.03
N TYR A 465 -0.97 -8.84 -14.19
CA TYR A 465 -1.63 -7.54 -14.05
C TYR A 465 -0.83 -6.61 -13.12
N HIS A 466 0.43 -6.43 -13.41
CA HIS A 466 1.34 -5.56 -12.69
C HIS A 466 1.92 -4.49 -13.62
N GLY A 467 2.01 -3.24 -13.13
CA GLY A 467 2.67 -2.17 -13.85
C GLY A 467 4.09 -2.56 -14.33
N PRO A 468 4.54 -2.06 -15.46
CA PRO A 468 4.01 -1.02 -16.34
C PRO A 468 3.19 -1.52 -17.54
N PHE A 469 2.52 -2.67 -17.44
CA PHE A 469 1.58 -3.21 -18.43
C PHE A 469 2.16 -3.32 -19.85
N LYS A 470 3.30 -4.02 -19.99
CA LYS A 470 4.05 -4.12 -21.27
C LYS A 470 3.76 -5.40 -22.06
N ILE A 471 2.76 -6.18 -21.68
CA ILE A 471 2.39 -7.40 -22.42
C ILE A 471 1.97 -7.03 -23.83
N PRO A 472 2.47 -7.73 -24.88
CA PRO A 472 2.09 -7.47 -26.27
C PRO A 472 0.69 -8.02 -26.57
N LEU A 473 -0.34 -7.42 -26.00
CA LEU A 473 -1.71 -7.90 -25.91
C LEU A 473 -2.32 -8.31 -27.25
N ALA A 474 -1.99 -7.59 -28.35
CA ALA A 474 -2.48 -7.93 -29.69
C ALA A 474 -2.06 -9.33 -30.14
N ARG A 475 -0.89 -9.85 -29.67
CA ARG A 475 -0.46 -11.23 -29.95
C ARG A 475 -1.32 -12.28 -29.27
N TYR A 476 -2.03 -11.89 -28.24
CA TYR A 476 -2.92 -12.75 -27.45
C TYR A 476 -4.41 -12.50 -27.77
N GLY A 477 -4.69 -11.80 -28.89
CA GLY A 477 -6.04 -11.61 -29.39
C GLY A 477 -6.80 -10.42 -28.79
N TYR A 478 -6.14 -9.58 -27.98
CA TYR A 478 -6.78 -8.37 -27.48
C TYR A 478 -6.92 -7.33 -28.57
N ASP A 479 -8.14 -6.93 -28.82
CA ASP A 479 -8.53 -5.85 -29.73
C ASP A 479 -9.65 -5.05 -29.04
N PRO A 480 -9.40 -3.81 -28.63
CA PRO A 480 -10.39 -3.02 -27.89
C PRO A 480 -11.76 -2.90 -28.59
N GLU A 481 -11.76 -2.83 -29.91
CA GLU A 481 -12.99 -2.71 -30.69
C GLU A 481 -13.83 -4.01 -30.68
N LYS A 482 -13.18 -5.16 -30.42
CA LYS A 482 -13.86 -6.45 -30.29
C LYS A 482 -14.17 -6.86 -28.88
N VAL A 483 -13.26 -6.55 -27.94
CA VAL A 483 -13.39 -6.91 -26.53
C VAL A 483 -14.44 -6.06 -25.84
N MET A 484 -14.41 -4.74 -26.09
CA MET A 484 -15.28 -3.76 -25.45
C MET A 484 -15.99 -2.84 -26.45
N PRO A 485 -16.79 -3.39 -27.38
CA PRO A 485 -17.43 -2.59 -28.44
C PRO A 485 -18.35 -1.51 -27.90
N ASP A 486 -18.96 -1.73 -26.74
CA ASP A 486 -19.92 -0.82 -26.09
C ASP A 486 -19.25 0.19 -25.14
N ALA A 487 -17.93 0.10 -24.94
CA ALA A 487 -17.22 1.04 -24.09
C ALA A 487 -17.11 2.42 -24.76
N PRO A 488 -17.11 3.51 -23.96
CA PRO A 488 -16.92 4.86 -24.48
C PRO A 488 -15.63 5.01 -25.30
N GLU A 489 -15.69 5.90 -26.30
CA GLU A 489 -14.59 6.13 -27.23
C GLU A 489 -13.33 6.69 -26.55
N ASP A 490 -13.49 7.53 -25.53
CA ASP A 490 -12.43 8.10 -24.71
C ASP A 490 -11.67 7.03 -23.89
N ILE A 491 -12.29 5.86 -23.66
CA ILE A 491 -11.62 4.69 -23.09
C ILE A 491 -10.98 3.83 -24.18
N ARG A 492 -11.76 3.46 -25.24
CA ARG A 492 -11.28 2.57 -26.29
C ARG A 492 -10.06 3.09 -27.06
N LYS A 493 -9.95 4.40 -27.26
CA LYS A 493 -8.86 5.04 -28.03
C LYS A 493 -7.68 5.48 -27.17
N ASP A 494 -7.79 5.48 -25.85
CA ASP A 494 -6.69 5.86 -24.97
C ASP A 494 -5.70 4.69 -24.83
N ARG A 495 -4.52 4.83 -25.43
CA ARG A 495 -3.50 3.79 -25.46
C ARG A 495 -2.97 3.39 -24.08
N THR A 496 -2.94 4.31 -23.13
CA THR A 496 -2.45 4.04 -21.76
C THR A 496 -3.49 3.23 -21.00
N ARG A 497 -4.77 3.64 -21.06
CA ARG A 497 -5.87 2.87 -20.49
C ARG A 497 -5.96 1.47 -21.12
N GLN A 498 -5.79 1.38 -22.45
CA GLN A 498 -5.85 0.09 -23.15
C GLN A 498 -4.75 -0.89 -22.73
N LYS A 499 -3.56 -0.42 -22.37
CA LYS A 499 -2.52 -1.29 -21.80
C LYS A 499 -2.93 -1.85 -20.45
N ASN A 500 -3.48 -1.02 -19.58
CA ASN A 500 -3.93 -1.44 -18.26
C ASN A 500 -5.13 -2.39 -18.36
N LEU A 501 -6.25 -1.92 -18.93
CA LEU A 501 -7.49 -2.70 -19.05
C LEU A 501 -7.28 -4.00 -19.86
N GLY A 502 -6.50 -3.94 -20.93
CA GLY A 502 -6.17 -5.11 -21.74
C GLY A 502 -5.32 -6.13 -20.99
N THR A 503 -4.44 -5.70 -20.08
CA THR A 503 -3.67 -6.63 -19.23
C THR A 503 -4.58 -7.30 -18.21
N PHE A 504 -5.55 -6.57 -17.64
CA PHE A 504 -6.56 -7.18 -16.78
C PHE A 504 -7.38 -8.24 -17.53
N TRP A 505 -7.90 -7.89 -18.72
CA TRP A 505 -8.59 -8.84 -19.58
C TRP A 505 -7.74 -10.09 -19.89
N PHE A 506 -6.46 -9.89 -20.18
CA PHE A 506 -5.54 -11.00 -20.47
C PHE A 506 -5.40 -11.96 -19.28
N SER A 507 -5.26 -11.45 -18.05
CA SER A 507 -5.19 -12.25 -16.83
C SER A 507 -6.52 -12.97 -16.56
N ASP A 508 -7.66 -12.30 -16.77
CA ASP A 508 -9.00 -12.89 -16.64
C ASP A 508 -9.24 -14.05 -17.65
N GLN A 509 -8.78 -13.89 -18.91
CA GLN A 509 -8.87 -14.96 -19.89
C GLN A 509 -8.02 -16.18 -19.51
N ALA A 510 -6.83 -15.95 -18.97
CA ALA A 510 -5.96 -17.01 -18.48
C ALA A 510 -6.60 -17.76 -17.30
N LEU A 511 -7.15 -17.02 -16.34
CA LEU A 511 -7.92 -17.57 -15.23
C LEU A 511 -9.10 -18.42 -15.74
N GLY A 512 -9.94 -17.87 -16.59
CA GLY A 512 -11.12 -18.56 -17.11
C GLY A 512 -10.77 -19.86 -17.86
N LYS A 513 -9.66 -19.87 -18.62
CA LYS A 513 -9.14 -21.08 -19.27
C LYS A 513 -8.71 -22.13 -18.25
N PHE A 514 -7.94 -21.71 -17.24
CA PHE A 514 -7.48 -22.60 -16.17
C PHE A 514 -8.65 -23.25 -15.42
N LEU A 515 -9.59 -22.44 -14.96
CA LEU A 515 -10.76 -22.93 -14.22
C LEU A 515 -11.59 -23.93 -15.04
N ARG A 516 -11.85 -23.66 -16.33
CA ARG A 516 -12.54 -24.61 -17.22
C ARG A 516 -11.79 -25.93 -17.32
N THR A 517 -10.48 -25.88 -17.59
CA THR A 517 -9.65 -27.08 -17.72
C THR A 517 -9.67 -27.91 -16.44
N MET A 518 -9.56 -27.27 -15.27
CA MET A 518 -9.60 -28.00 -14.00
C MET A 518 -11.00 -28.52 -13.66
N LYS A 519 -12.05 -27.76 -13.94
CA LYS A 519 -13.44 -28.18 -13.70
C LYS A 519 -13.85 -29.36 -14.61
N GLU A 520 -13.37 -29.40 -15.85
CA GLU A 520 -13.57 -30.54 -16.76
C GLU A 520 -12.86 -31.81 -16.26
N ALA A 521 -11.64 -31.67 -15.74
CA ALA A 521 -10.86 -32.81 -15.25
C ALA A 521 -11.31 -33.28 -13.84
N TYR A 522 -11.64 -32.33 -12.99
CA TYR A 522 -11.97 -32.55 -11.57
C TYR A 522 -13.27 -31.83 -11.21
N PRO A 523 -14.44 -32.31 -11.67
CA PRO A 523 -15.73 -31.62 -11.57
C PRO A 523 -16.18 -31.35 -10.12
N ASP A 524 -15.77 -32.21 -9.18
CA ASP A 524 -16.13 -32.13 -7.75
C ASP A 524 -15.10 -31.34 -6.93
N SER A 525 -14.32 -30.46 -7.57
CA SER A 525 -13.35 -29.60 -6.89
C SER A 525 -14.01 -28.39 -6.28
N LEU A 526 -13.42 -27.91 -5.16
CA LEU A 526 -13.75 -26.60 -4.62
C LEU A 526 -12.82 -25.54 -5.23
N PHE A 527 -13.39 -24.61 -5.96
CA PHE A 527 -12.69 -23.45 -6.50
C PHE A 527 -12.97 -22.22 -5.64
N ILE A 528 -11.92 -21.55 -5.20
CA ILE A 528 -11.97 -20.30 -4.46
C ILE A 528 -11.18 -19.28 -5.27
N VAL A 529 -11.80 -18.18 -5.62
CA VAL A 529 -11.17 -17.14 -6.44
C VAL A 529 -11.21 -15.83 -5.68
N THR A 530 -10.05 -15.20 -5.54
CA THR A 530 -9.91 -13.85 -4.96
C THR A 530 -8.83 -13.06 -5.68
N GLY A 531 -8.82 -11.73 -5.48
CA GLY A 531 -7.66 -10.89 -5.77
C GLY A 531 -6.78 -10.79 -4.53
N ASP A 532 -5.49 -10.51 -4.71
CA ASP A 532 -4.58 -10.30 -3.57
C ASP A 532 -4.84 -8.97 -2.85
N HIS A 533 -5.08 -7.91 -3.60
CA HIS A 533 -5.53 -6.59 -3.11
C HIS A 533 -6.32 -5.87 -4.20
N ALA A 534 -6.80 -4.67 -3.90
CA ALA A 534 -7.41 -3.79 -4.90
C ALA A 534 -6.44 -2.68 -5.30
N TYR A 535 -6.50 -2.28 -6.56
CA TYR A 535 -5.76 -1.16 -7.12
C TYR A 535 -6.63 0.09 -7.18
N ASP A 536 -6.02 1.27 -7.13
CA ASP A 536 -6.74 2.52 -7.34
C ASP A 536 -7.15 2.70 -8.81
N MET A 537 -8.34 2.24 -9.14
CA MET A 537 -8.91 2.36 -10.49
C MET A 537 -9.23 3.81 -10.87
N SER A 538 -9.17 4.75 -9.90
CA SER A 538 -9.36 6.18 -10.21
C SER A 538 -8.39 6.65 -11.28
N ALA A 539 -7.16 6.15 -11.25
CA ALA A 539 -6.13 6.46 -12.23
C ALA A 539 -6.46 5.99 -13.65
N VAL A 540 -7.24 4.92 -13.77
CA VAL A 540 -7.55 4.30 -15.07
C VAL A 540 -8.87 4.78 -15.64
N LEU A 541 -9.90 4.91 -14.80
CA LEU A 541 -11.27 5.18 -15.24
C LEU A 541 -11.79 6.56 -14.86
N SER A 542 -11.22 7.27 -13.88
CA SER A 542 -11.64 8.62 -13.53
C SER A 542 -11.49 9.58 -14.70
N HIS A 543 -12.38 10.55 -14.74
CA HIS A 543 -12.46 11.57 -15.81
C HIS A 543 -12.69 10.98 -17.20
N THR A 544 -13.30 9.81 -17.28
CA THR A 544 -13.86 9.24 -18.50
C THR A 544 -15.36 9.44 -18.55
N SER A 545 -15.96 9.15 -19.69
CA SER A 545 -17.42 9.16 -19.85
C SER A 545 -18.12 8.15 -18.93
N LEU A 546 -17.41 7.07 -18.56
CA LEU A 546 -17.93 6.02 -17.70
C LEU A 546 -17.85 6.39 -16.20
N LEU A 547 -16.80 7.10 -15.81
CA LEU A 547 -16.58 7.57 -14.46
C LEU A 547 -16.11 9.03 -14.51
N PRO A 548 -17.05 10.00 -14.62
CA PRO A 548 -16.73 11.43 -14.83
C PRO A 548 -16.00 12.09 -13.67
N ARG A 549 -15.97 11.45 -12.51
CA ARG A 549 -15.37 11.96 -11.27
C ARG A 549 -14.29 11.01 -10.76
N GLU A 550 -13.57 11.46 -9.77
CA GLU A 550 -12.60 10.64 -9.05
C GLU A 550 -13.31 9.53 -8.27
N CYS A 551 -12.72 8.33 -8.26
CA CYS A 551 -13.23 7.20 -7.49
C CYS A 551 -13.13 7.45 -5.98
N ASN A 552 -13.95 6.77 -5.22
CA ASN A 552 -13.92 6.79 -3.76
C ASN A 552 -13.24 5.52 -3.18
N LEU A 553 -13.24 5.41 -1.86
CA LEU A 553 -12.54 4.36 -1.12
C LEU A 553 -12.95 2.92 -1.49
N ARG A 554 -14.23 2.68 -1.83
CA ARG A 554 -14.74 1.33 -2.08
C ARG A 554 -13.99 0.62 -3.21
N GLU A 555 -13.68 1.33 -4.28
CA GLU A 555 -13.02 0.77 -5.46
C GLU A 555 -11.58 0.34 -5.19
N ARG A 556 -10.94 0.95 -4.19
CA ARG A 556 -9.54 0.68 -3.85
C ARG A 556 -9.34 -0.65 -3.15
N HIS A 557 -10.39 -1.23 -2.54
CA HIS A 557 -10.18 -2.22 -1.49
C HIS A 557 -11.12 -3.43 -1.56
N SER A 558 -11.80 -3.63 -2.69
CA SER A 558 -12.70 -4.75 -2.89
C SER A 558 -12.16 -5.75 -3.93
N PRO A 559 -11.33 -6.71 -3.51
CA PRO A 559 -11.00 -7.85 -4.36
C PRO A 559 -12.24 -8.72 -4.60
N VAL A 560 -12.23 -9.48 -5.69
CA VAL A 560 -13.22 -10.54 -5.90
C VAL A 560 -13.13 -11.57 -4.77
N LEU A 561 -14.26 -12.15 -4.37
CA LEU A 561 -14.27 -13.33 -3.52
C LEU A 561 -15.50 -14.19 -3.85
N PHE A 562 -15.27 -15.37 -4.41
CA PHE A 562 -16.32 -16.36 -4.62
C PHE A 562 -15.83 -17.81 -4.45
N PHE A 563 -16.78 -18.69 -4.18
CA PHE A 563 -16.60 -20.14 -4.02
C PHE A 563 -17.48 -20.85 -5.05
N ASN A 564 -16.92 -21.83 -5.77
CA ASN A 564 -17.68 -22.65 -6.72
C ASN A 564 -17.47 -24.14 -6.43
N HIS A 565 -18.58 -24.88 -6.29
CA HIS A 565 -18.60 -26.32 -6.10
C HIS A 565 -19.99 -26.86 -6.47
N PRO A 566 -20.14 -28.08 -7.04
CA PRO A 566 -21.47 -28.61 -7.46
C PRO A 566 -22.53 -28.64 -6.38
N GLU A 567 -22.16 -28.74 -5.12
CA GLU A 567 -23.08 -28.86 -3.97
C GLU A 567 -23.34 -27.52 -3.26
N ILE A 568 -22.90 -26.39 -3.79
CA ILE A 568 -23.15 -25.08 -3.19
C ILE A 568 -23.93 -24.16 -4.11
N ASP A 569 -24.58 -23.17 -3.53
CA ASP A 569 -25.20 -22.05 -4.20
C ASP A 569 -25.05 -20.79 -3.30
N GLN A 570 -25.59 -19.65 -3.74
CA GLN A 570 -25.49 -18.39 -3.01
C GLN A 570 -26.05 -18.45 -1.58
N SER A 571 -27.02 -19.33 -1.30
CA SER A 571 -27.66 -19.43 0.02
C SER A 571 -26.72 -19.90 1.12
N ILE A 572 -25.61 -20.59 0.75
CA ILE A 572 -24.66 -21.14 1.72
C ILE A 572 -23.93 -20.03 2.51
N LEU A 573 -23.85 -18.83 1.97
CA LEU A 573 -23.22 -17.68 2.64
C LEU A 573 -24.11 -17.01 3.70
N ALA A 574 -25.20 -17.64 4.14
CA ALA A 574 -26.07 -17.14 5.20
C ALA A 574 -26.58 -15.69 4.99
N GLY A 575 -26.73 -15.26 3.73
CA GLY A 575 -27.12 -13.91 3.34
C GLY A 575 -26.00 -12.87 3.45
N ASN A 576 -24.74 -13.28 3.61
CA ASN A 576 -23.61 -12.37 3.63
C ASN A 576 -23.35 -11.78 2.24
N THR A 577 -23.25 -10.47 2.18
CA THR A 577 -22.82 -9.68 1.01
C THR A 577 -21.40 -9.15 1.19
N ILE A 578 -20.85 -9.25 2.39
CA ILE A 578 -19.52 -8.82 2.75
C ILE A 578 -18.66 -10.00 3.17
N GLY A 579 -17.34 -9.85 3.05
CA GLY A 579 -16.35 -10.85 3.45
C GLY A 579 -14.93 -10.29 3.40
N GLY A 580 -13.95 -11.18 3.57
CA GLY A 580 -12.54 -10.81 3.44
C GLY A 580 -11.64 -12.04 3.38
N HIS A 581 -10.37 -11.80 3.15
CA HIS A 581 -9.36 -12.86 3.05
C HIS A 581 -9.34 -13.77 4.27
N MET A 582 -9.48 -13.21 5.46
CA MET A 582 -9.42 -13.97 6.71
C MET A 582 -10.67 -14.81 6.97
N ASN A 583 -11.72 -14.65 6.17
CA ASN A 583 -12.89 -15.51 6.19
C ASN A 583 -12.74 -16.75 5.28
N ILE A 584 -11.73 -16.80 4.39
CA ILE A 584 -11.55 -17.91 3.44
C ILE A 584 -11.28 -19.23 4.19
N ALA A 585 -10.25 -19.26 5.02
CA ALA A 585 -9.85 -20.48 5.73
C ALA A 585 -10.99 -21.07 6.59
N PRO A 586 -11.66 -20.33 7.48
CA PRO A 586 -12.76 -20.88 8.27
C PRO A 586 -13.94 -21.31 7.41
N THR A 587 -14.22 -20.63 6.27
CA THR A 587 -15.26 -21.05 5.33
C THR A 587 -14.91 -22.39 4.70
N VAL A 588 -13.66 -22.61 4.30
CA VAL A 588 -13.21 -23.91 3.78
C VAL A 588 -13.40 -25.00 4.83
N PHE A 589 -13.00 -24.79 6.08
CA PHE A 589 -13.15 -25.80 7.13
C PHE A 589 -14.61 -26.11 7.42
N GLU A 590 -15.48 -25.11 7.52
CA GLU A 590 -16.92 -25.35 7.72
C GLU A 590 -17.62 -26.01 6.50
N LEU A 591 -17.04 -25.89 5.30
CA LEU A 591 -17.52 -26.61 4.12
C LEU A 591 -17.16 -28.09 4.14
N ILE A 592 -15.91 -28.45 4.55
CA ILE A 592 -15.35 -29.79 4.27
C ILE A 592 -14.99 -30.62 5.51
N ALA A 593 -14.84 -29.99 6.67
CA ALA A 593 -14.36 -30.68 7.86
C ALA A 593 -15.49 -31.46 8.55
N PRO A 594 -15.18 -32.62 9.16
CA PRO A 594 -16.16 -33.38 9.95
C PRO A 594 -16.54 -32.60 11.21
N GLU A 595 -17.71 -32.91 11.76
CA GLU A 595 -18.16 -32.36 13.04
C GLU A 595 -17.11 -32.62 14.13
N GLY A 596 -16.83 -31.58 14.94
CA GLY A 596 -15.85 -31.66 16.02
C GLY A 596 -14.40 -31.42 15.58
N PHE A 597 -14.13 -31.21 14.30
CA PHE A 597 -12.79 -30.84 13.85
C PHE A 597 -12.37 -29.49 14.39
N GLU A 598 -11.26 -29.42 15.10
CA GLU A 598 -10.71 -28.17 15.65
C GLU A 598 -9.80 -27.48 14.63
N TYR A 599 -10.08 -26.20 14.40
CA TYR A 599 -9.29 -25.31 13.56
C TYR A 599 -9.11 -23.94 14.21
N TYR A 600 -8.17 -23.15 13.68
CA TYR A 600 -7.82 -21.82 14.23
C TYR A 600 -8.00 -20.76 13.18
N SER A 601 -8.77 -19.72 13.51
CA SER A 601 -9.03 -18.62 12.62
C SER A 601 -9.43 -17.35 13.37
N LEU A 602 -8.83 -16.22 13.00
CA LEU A 602 -9.16 -14.91 13.56
C LEU A 602 -10.64 -14.57 13.30
N ASN A 603 -11.08 -14.74 12.05
CA ASN A 603 -12.42 -14.38 11.62
C ASN A 603 -13.37 -15.59 11.57
N PRO A 604 -14.69 -15.38 11.65
CA PRO A 604 -15.68 -16.44 11.48
C PRO A 604 -15.78 -16.90 10.01
N SER A 605 -16.44 -18.04 9.80
CA SER A 605 -16.84 -18.54 8.48
C SER A 605 -17.93 -17.67 7.86
N LEU A 606 -17.94 -17.55 6.52
CA LEU A 606 -19.03 -16.93 5.76
C LEU A 606 -20.32 -17.78 5.72
N LEU A 607 -20.30 -19.01 6.25
CA LEU A 607 -21.48 -19.83 6.44
C LEU A 607 -22.32 -19.39 7.64
N GLU A 608 -21.83 -18.43 8.41
CA GLU A 608 -22.54 -17.76 9.50
C GLU A 608 -22.76 -16.28 9.16
N PRO A 609 -23.83 -15.67 9.65
CA PRO A 609 -24.03 -14.23 9.46
C PRO A 609 -22.88 -13.45 10.08
N ILE A 610 -22.32 -12.51 9.30
CA ILE A 610 -21.34 -11.53 9.78
C ILE A 610 -21.89 -10.12 9.59
N ASP A 611 -21.55 -9.22 10.46
CA ASP A 611 -21.99 -7.83 10.45
C ASP A 611 -20.89 -6.87 10.02
N HIS A 612 -19.63 -7.28 10.16
CA HIS A 612 -18.46 -6.49 9.75
C HIS A 612 -17.26 -7.38 9.39
N VAL A 613 -16.28 -6.75 8.75
CA VAL A 613 -14.95 -7.30 8.48
C VAL A 613 -13.92 -6.23 8.81
N VAL A 614 -12.85 -6.63 9.49
CA VAL A 614 -11.74 -5.75 9.90
C VAL A 614 -10.43 -6.26 9.34
N SER A 615 -9.60 -5.34 8.85
CA SER A 615 -8.20 -5.57 8.50
C SER A 615 -7.32 -4.53 9.20
N PRO A 616 -5.99 -4.64 9.18
CA PRO A 616 -5.11 -3.61 9.74
C PRO A 616 -5.33 -2.20 9.19
N TYR A 617 -5.83 -2.10 7.97
CA TYR A 617 -5.95 -0.83 7.23
C TYR A 617 -7.38 -0.35 7.07
N HIS A 618 -8.36 -1.27 7.03
CA HIS A 618 -9.72 -0.99 6.61
C HIS A 618 -10.75 -1.75 7.43
N TRP A 619 -11.95 -1.23 7.43
CA TRP A 619 -13.13 -1.90 7.94
C TRP A 619 -14.26 -1.86 6.91
N LEU A 620 -15.13 -2.84 6.96
CA LEU A 620 -16.27 -3.00 6.06
C LEU A 620 -17.48 -3.49 6.87
N THR A 621 -18.62 -2.82 6.70
CA THR A 621 -19.93 -3.30 7.15
C THR A 621 -20.84 -3.49 5.94
N ARG A 622 -22.06 -3.93 6.16
CA ARG A 622 -23.08 -4.01 5.09
C ARG A 622 -23.48 -2.64 4.55
N GLU A 623 -23.29 -1.58 5.36
CA GLU A 623 -23.72 -0.21 5.05
C GLU A 623 -22.57 0.71 4.62
N ALA A 624 -21.33 0.40 5.03
CA ALA A 624 -20.24 1.34 4.84
C ALA A 624 -18.88 0.64 4.79
N TYR A 625 -17.93 1.37 4.23
CA TYR A 625 -16.52 1.04 4.14
C TYR A 625 -15.69 2.23 4.60
N GLY A 626 -14.58 1.99 5.31
CA GLY A 626 -13.64 3.04 5.72
C GLY A 626 -12.20 2.56 5.88
N THR A 627 -11.29 3.54 5.98
CA THR A 627 -9.87 3.33 6.28
C THR A 627 -9.53 3.99 7.61
N TYR A 628 -8.70 3.34 8.43
CA TYR A 628 -8.33 3.86 9.76
C TYR A 628 -7.44 5.10 9.72
N ASP A 629 -6.80 5.37 8.58
CA ASP A 629 -5.94 6.53 8.39
C ASP A 629 -6.73 7.79 7.96
N ASP A 630 -8.06 7.72 7.91
CA ASP A 630 -8.91 8.82 7.47
C ASP A 630 -10.10 9.04 8.43
N ASP A 631 -10.59 10.27 8.52
CA ASP A 631 -11.80 10.63 9.27
C ASP A 631 -13.08 10.42 8.46
N PHE A 632 -12.96 9.85 7.24
CA PHE A 632 -14.07 9.64 6.33
C PHE A 632 -14.36 8.16 6.12
N TYR A 633 -15.61 7.87 5.84
CA TYR A 633 -16.08 6.57 5.41
C TYR A 633 -16.99 6.70 4.17
N GLN A 634 -17.08 5.63 3.39
CA GLN A 634 -17.92 5.52 2.21
C GLN A 634 -19.15 4.69 2.51
N PRO A 635 -20.38 5.25 2.49
CA PRO A 635 -21.61 4.45 2.49
C PRO A 635 -21.69 3.57 1.25
N LEU A 636 -22.02 2.29 1.43
CA LEU A 636 -22.25 1.37 0.31
C LEU A 636 -23.60 1.68 -0.36
N GLY A 637 -23.62 1.64 -1.68
CA GLY A 637 -24.82 1.94 -2.48
C GLY A 637 -24.99 3.42 -2.84
N GLU A 638 -24.18 4.33 -2.29
CA GLU A 638 -24.04 5.69 -2.80
C GLU A 638 -23.00 5.74 -3.93
N GLY A 639 -23.02 6.80 -4.75
CA GLY A 639 -22.13 6.92 -5.91
C GLY A 639 -20.64 6.98 -5.57
N TYR A 640 -19.80 6.94 -6.56
CA TYR A 640 -18.33 6.87 -6.46
C TYR A 640 -17.64 8.24 -6.36
N GLY A 641 -18.35 9.33 -6.06
CA GLY A 641 -17.77 10.66 -5.98
C GLY A 641 -17.35 11.06 -4.56
N PRO A 642 -16.45 12.06 -4.42
CA PRO A 642 -16.05 12.58 -3.10
C PRO A 642 -17.23 13.11 -2.27
N GLU A 643 -18.32 13.46 -2.91
CA GLU A 643 -19.56 13.90 -2.25
C GLU A 643 -20.27 12.79 -1.47
N ALA A 644 -19.97 11.53 -1.77
CA ALA A 644 -20.52 10.40 -1.06
C ALA A 644 -19.78 10.11 0.27
N LEU A 645 -18.57 10.66 0.46
CA LEU A 645 -17.79 10.49 1.69
C LEU A 645 -18.46 11.24 2.87
N LYS A 646 -18.56 10.56 4.01
CA LYS A 646 -19.08 11.10 5.27
C LYS A 646 -18.00 11.14 6.33
N GLU A 647 -17.97 12.21 7.12
CA GLU A 647 -17.11 12.32 8.30
C GLU A 647 -17.69 11.49 9.45
N GLY A 648 -16.84 10.79 10.16
CA GLY A 648 -17.24 10.04 11.36
C GLY A 648 -16.06 9.29 11.99
N PRO A 649 -16.21 8.89 13.26
CA PRO A 649 -15.18 8.11 13.94
C PRO A 649 -15.04 6.75 13.29
N GLN A 650 -13.81 6.21 13.32
CA GLN A 650 -13.52 4.87 12.81
C GLN A 650 -14.01 3.81 13.82
N PRO A 651 -14.89 2.88 13.41
CA PRO A 651 -15.35 1.80 14.27
C PRO A 651 -14.29 0.68 14.38
N PHE A 652 -14.49 -0.27 15.31
CA PHE A 652 -13.70 -1.50 15.45
C PHE A 652 -12.20 -1.30 15.74
N THR A 653 -11.81 -0.13 16.26
CA THR A 653 -10.40 0.18 16.55
C THR A 653 -9.78 -0.80 17.55
N GLY A 654 -10.56 -1.28 18.55
CA GLY A 654 -10.11 -2.28 19.51
C GLY A 654 -9.87 -3.65 18.88
N GLU A 655 -10.73 -4.06 17.93
CA GLU A 655 -10.55 -5.32 17.18
C GLU A 655 -9.34 -5.23 16.28
N ARG A 656 -9.20 -4.12 15.54
CA ARG A 656 -8.00 -3.84 14.76
C ARG A 656 -6.73 -3.93 15.60
N ALA A 657 -6.71 -3.25 16.75
CA ALA A 657 -5.57 -3.25 17.67
C ALA A 657 -5.20 -4.69 18.08
N GLY A 658 -6.17 -5.49 18.53
CA GLY A 658 -5.91 -6.87 18.94
C GLY A 658 -5.32 -7.75 17.82
N TYR A 659 -5.73 -7.55 16.55
CA TYR A 659 -5.13 -8.26 15.41
C TYR A 659 -3.70 -7.79 15.12
N MET A 660 -3.42 -6.51 15.22
CA MET A 660 -2.07 -5.96 15.04
C MET A 660 -1.15 -6.38 16.18
N ASP A 661 -1.64 -6.30 17.41
CA ASP A 661 -0.89 -6.64 18.62
C ASP A 661 -0.58 -8.13 18.69
N LEU A 662 -1.46 -9.02 18.19
CA LEU A 662 -1.15 -10.45 18.04
C LEU A 662 0.11 -10.63 17.19
N THR A 663 0.19 -9.98 16.05
CA THR A 663 1.34 -10.10 15.15
C THR A 663 2.58 -9.47 15.76
N GLY A 664 2.46 -8.28 16.34
CA GLY A 664 3.54 -7.58 17.03
C GLY A 664 4.11 -8.41 18.21
N TYR A 665 3.23 -8.99 19.02
CA TYR A 665 3.60 -9.87 20.13
C TYR A 665 4.42 -11.08 19.65
N LEU A 666 3.94 -11.79 18.61
CA LEU A 666 4.64 -12.96 18.06
C LEU A 666 5.98 -12.59 17.41
N VAL A 667 6.12 -11.40 16.84
CA VAL A 667 7.39 -10.91 16.31
C VAL A 667 8.41 -10.64 17.43
N ARG A 668 7.95 -10.12 18.58
CA ARG A 668 8.82 -9.87 19.74
C ARG A 668 9.16 -11.17 20.52
N HIS A 669 8.30 -12.18 20.43
CA HIS A 669 8.45 -13.48 21.11
C HIS A 669 8.64 -14.64 20.12
N PRO A 670 9.74 -14.64 19.33
CA PRO A 670 9.97 -15.65 18.31
C PRO A 670 10.11 -17.09 18.84
N GLU A 671 10.46 -17.25 20.12
CA GLU A 671 10.51 -18.55 20.80
C GLU A 671 9.15 -19.23 20.84
N LEU A 672 8.06 -18.46 20.92
CA LEU A 672 6.69 -18.98 20.96
C LEU A 672 6.21 -19.53 19.60
N LEU A 673 6.87 -19.14 18.50
CA LEU A 673 6.54 -19.67 17.17
C LEU A 673 6.86 -21.16 17.01
N ARG A 674 7.68 -21.71 17.91
CA ARG A 674 8.06 -23.14 17.95
C ARG A 674 7.20 -23.96 18.90
N ALA A 675 6.39 -23.29 19.71
CA ALA A 675 5.55 -23.97 20.70
C ALA A 675 4.37 -24.68 20.01
N GLU A 676 4.15 -25.93 20.37
CA GLU A 676 3.00 -26.74 19.94
C GLU A 676 2.12 -27.08 21.14
N GLU A 677 0.82 -27.25 20.91
CA GLU A 677 -0.07 -27.78 21.92
C GLU A 677 0.33 -29.22 22.24
N ALA A 678 0.50 -29.53 23.51
CA ALA A 678 0.71 -30.91 23.95
C ALA A 678 -0.59 -31.69 23.62
N HIS A 679 -0.48 -32.74 22.81
CA HIS A 679 -1.59 -33.62 22.43
C HIS A 679 -2.09 -34.47 23.58
#